data_d97c99b23a07a8e9b73735b0704d09dd
#
_entry.id   d97c99b23a07a8e9b73735b0704d09dd
#
_cell.length_a   1.000
_cell.length_b   1.000
_cell.length_c   1.000
_cell.angle_alpha   90.00
_cell.angle_beta   90.00
_cell.angle_gamma   90.00
#
_symmetry.space_group_name_H-M   'P 1'
#
loop_
_entity.id
_entity.type
_entity.pdbx_description
1 polymer ?
#
loop_
_entity_poly.entity_id
_entity_poly.type
_entity_poly.pdbx_seq_one_letter_code
_entity_poly.pdbx_strand_id
1 'polypeptide(L)'
;MIWLSTEEVAELLGYEKSTIRKKSANGEYVCRYISSNVGRGGRKMEILLESLPEQAQRAYYNASGESQIVVNMTHASTKEQRKKGELRALAITEYRKFSKQCISEGIKKKTKIMDLFVKKWNDSNDFQISKKSLYDWMKKTKTGNVEKLVDKRGGYNRGQTTIPEKYSKLFDSLYLQQTKPTIESCFREVQLQANINGDFLPGIKAFRNYVKNMDQALLIRAREGKKAFDDKCMPYIERDYSKLHPNQFWVSDHHLWDIFVRVPDGKGGWKLERPWGSYWMDMRTRKMMSSIIRTESPNSDVVLCSFGLGVEHFGIPNGVRLDNGKDYKARDMFYPEGHYIVSEEDEKKIFNSLAANLQIEVTYAIPYNAKAKPIERVFNTFEEQLGKKYPSYAGSNAKKRPEDLKDLNIMDVITLEEFIVQHNQYVYEIYNNSGHSGDAMYGKSPNQVYADEPFTIRRASKEVLYFSLMRVKGQRTVQRNGITFKGIHFYNDNCINYIGQKVTARYDPIKPEILYVFDTNENFLFIAEEIQKQGWDLSSEDYQRENQRKKIAKQKALNAYTADNVIRSTESIGDRLKRQAESIDPATIAKPKTIEVVRNETIEENIKRISMTDVERNYEDVLMRNAARKKGISSKQKALADKFKQNMLNRAMTTAKHA
;
A
#
# COMPACT_ATOMS: atom_id res chain seq x y z
N MET A 1 1.08 18.20 -37.00
CA MET A 1 0.78 17.16 -38.01
C MET A 1 1.12 17.69 -39.39
N ILE A 2 2.12 17.11 -40.02
CA ILE A 2 2.59 17.52 -41.36
C ILE A 2 2.06 16.50 -42.37
N TRP A 3 1.36 16.99 -43.42
CA TRP A 3 0.80 16.16 -44.48
C TRP A 3 1.58 16.38 -45.77
N LEU A 4 2.07 15.30 -46.34
CA LEU A 4 2.89 15.28 -47.55
C LEU A 4 2.10 14.75 -48.74
N SER A 5 2.38 15.26 -49.93
CA SER A 5 1.84 14.71 -51.16
C SER A 5 2.48 13.35 -51.52
N THR A 6 1.80 12.55 -52.30
CA THR A 6 2.36 11.26 -52.80
C THR A 6 3.68 11.41 -53.55
N GLU A 7 3.91 12.61 -54.17
CA GLU A 7 5.17 12.96 -54.85
C GLU A 7 6.32 13.11 -53.83
N GLU A 8 6.09 13.94 -52.81
CA GLU A 8 7.08 14.19 -51.75
C GLU A 8 7.47 12.91 -50.99
N VAL A 9 6.49 12.07 -50.69
CA VAL A 9 6.74 10.78 -50.04
C VAL A 9 7.47 9.81 -50.95
N ALA A 10 7.18 9.81 -52.25
CA ALA A 10 7.88 8.99 -53.24
C ALA A 10 9.35 9.37 -53.38
N GLU A 11 9.64 10.66 -53.34
CA GLU A 11 11.02 11.19 -53.36
C GLU A 11 11.77 10.89 -52.04
N LEU A 12 11.10 11.02 -50.90
CA LEU A 12 11.72 10.75 -49.59
C LEU A 12 12.05 9.25 -49.38
N LEU A 13 11.22 8.36 -49.89
CA LEU A 13 11.39 6.91 -49.72
C LEU A 13 12.09 6.21 -50.90
N GLY A 14 12.33 6.94 -52.01
CA GLY A 14 12.90 6.36 -53.23
C GLY A 14 11.98 5.34 -53.96
N TYR A 15 10.67 5.46 -53.75
CA TYR A 15 9.66 4.57 -54.39
C TYR A 15 8.90 5.28 -55.49
N GLU A 16 8.32 4.51 -56.41
CA GLU A 16 7.35 5.07 -57.36
C GLU A 16 6.00 5.45 -56.70
N LYS A 17 5.37 6.50 -57.24
CA LYS A 17 4.05 6.97 -56.74
C LYS A 17 2.97 5.87 -56.69
N SER A 18 3.03 4.93 -57.60
CA SER A 18 2.13 3.76 -57.67
C SER A 18 2.32 2.84 -56.45
N THR A 19 3.56 2.67 -55.99
CA THR A 19 3.90 1.85 -54.82
C THR A 19 3.47 2.54 -53.54
N ILE A 20 3.65 3.86 -53.42
CA ILE A 20 3.17 4.62 -52.24
C ILE A 20 1.65 4.54 -52.12
N ARG A 21 0.91 4.67 -53.22
CA ARG A 21 -0.56 4.53 -53.22
C ARG A 21 -1.03 3.15 -52.78
N LYS A 22 -0.34 2.08 -53.23
CA LYS A 22 -0.65 0.71 -52.81
C LYS A 22 -0.38 0.50 -51.32
N LYS A 23 0.75 0.96 -50.81
CA LYS A 23 1.12 0.87 -49.39
C LYS A 23 0.15 1.65 -48.48
N SER A 24 -0.25 2.84 -48.89
CA SER A 24 -1.28 3.63 -48.22
C SER A 24 -2.67 2.96 -48.24
N ALA A 25 -3.04 2.35 -49.35
CA ALA A 25 -4.30 1.60 -49.48
C ALA A 25 -4.29 0.33 -48.59
N ASN A 26 -3.13 -0.28 -48.37
CA ASN A 26 -2.96 -1.42 -47.47
C ASN A 26 -2.87 -1.02 -45.97
N GLY A 27 -2.97 0.27 -45.66
CA GLY A 27 -2.93 0.75 -44.27
C GLY A 27 -1.52 0.87 -43.68
N GLU A 28 -0.43 0.73 -44.46
CA GLU A 28 0.94 0.90 -43.96
C GLU A 28 1.25 2.36 -43.60
N TYR A 29 0.58 3.33 -44.22
CA TYR A 29 0.71 4.75 -43.95
C TYR A 29 -0.65 5.40 -43.70
N VAL A 30 -0.73 6.35 -42.77
CA VAL A 30 -1.94 7.12 -42.51
C VAL A 30 -2.12 8.15 -43.62
N CYS A 31 -3.24 8.08 -44.39
CA CYS A 31 -3.51 8.97 -45.48
C CYS A 31 -4.86 9.65 -45.33
N ARG A 32 -5.01 10.82 -45.98
CA ARG A 32 -6.27 11.54 -46.17
C ARG A 32 -6.44 11.96 -47.61
N TYR A 33 -7.70 12.20 -48.04
CA TYR A 33 -8.00 12.70 -49.34
C TYR A 33 -8.58 14.11 -49.24
N ILE A 34 -7.96 15.07 -49.93
CA ILE A 34 -8.42 16.44 -50.02
C ILE A 34 -8.98 16.72 -51.42
N SER A 35 -9.95 17.61 -51.50
CA SER A 35 -10.49 18.08 -52.79
C SER A 35 -9.42 18.87 -53.52
N SER A 36 -9.22 18.56 -54.81
CA SER A 36 -8.23 19.24 -55.65
C SER A 36 -8.81 19.51 -57.04
N ASN A 37 -8.59 20.74 -57.55
CA ASN A 37 -9.00 21.10 -58.91
C ASN A 37 -8.08 20.58 -60.02
N VAL A 38 -7.07 19.78 -59.67
CA VAL A 38 -6.07 19.25 -60.61
C VAL A 38 -6.16 17.72 -60.62
N GLY A 39 -6.53 17.16 -61.77
CA GLY A 39 -6.51 15.70 -62.06
C GLY A 39 -7.89 15.07 -62.30
N ARG A 40 -7.93 13.92 -63.06
CA ARG A 40 -9.15 13.13 -63.29
C ARG A 40 -9.65 12.53 -62.01
N GLY A 41 -10.66 13.12 -61.35
CA GLY A 41 -11.29 12.62 -60.13
C GLY A 41 -11.29 13.56 -58.93
N GLY A 42 -10.69 14.76 -59.00
CA GLY A 42 -10.86 15.84 -57.99
C GLY A 42 -10.40 15.54 -56.57
N ARG A 43 -9.61 14.49 -56.35
CA ARG A 43 -9.10 14.13 -55.05
C ARG A 43 -7.57 13.94 -55.05
N LYS A 44 -6.88 14.58 -54.11
CA LYS A 44 -5.44 14.43 -53.89
C LYS A 44 -5.22 13.65 -52.59
N MET A 45 -4.37 12.61 -52.65
CA MET A 45 -3.97 11.87 -51.46
C MET A 45 -2.80 12.60 -50.74
N GLU A 46 -2.93 12.80 -49.46
CA GLU A 46 -1.87 13.25 -48.60
C GLU A 46 -1.61 12.21 -47.50
N ILE A 47 -0.35 12.09 -47.13
CA ILE A 47 0.15 11.08 -46.18
C ILE A 47 0.76 11.80 -44.99
N LEU A 48 0.45 11.33 -43.81
CA LEU A 48 0.94 11.87 -42.54
C LEU A 48 2.43 11.56 -42.38
N LEU A 49 3.28 12.57 -42.19
CA LEU A 49 4.74 12.41 -42.07
C LEU A 49 5.10 11.48 -40.91
N GLU A 50 4.40 11.59 -39.78
CA GLU A 50 4.65 10.79 -38.58
C GLU A 50 4.30 9.28 -38.77
N SER A 51 3.59 8.93 -39.83
CA SER A 51 3.30 7.52 -40.17
C SER A 51 4.36 6.88 -41.08
N LEU A 52 5.30 7.68 -41.61
CA LEU A 52 6.38 7.18 -42.44
C LEU A 52 7.52 6.58 -41.58
N PRO A 53 8.35 5.67 -42.18
CA PRO A 53 9.54 5.18 -41.50
C PRO A 53 10.47 6.31 -41.00
N GLU A 54 11.09 6.12 -39.86
CA GLU A 54 11.98 7.14 -39.24
C GLU A 54 13.03 7.71 -40.20
N GLN A 55 13.53 6.91 -41.12
CA GLN A 55 14.51 7.38 -42.11
C GLN A 55 13.92 8.44 -43.03
N ALA A 56 12.68 8.28 -43.46
CA ALA A 56 11.97 9.25 -44.29
C ALA A 56 11.60 10.52 -43.53
N GLN A 57 11.18 10.38 -42.30
CA GLN A 57 10.93 11.52 -41.41
C GLN A 57 12.19 12.35 -41.19
N ARG A 58 13.32 11.69 -40.95
CA ARG A 58 14.65 12.34 -40.83
C ARG A 58 15.09 13.01 -42.12
N ALA A 59 14.85 12.39 -43.28
CA ALA A 59 15.19 12.97 -44.58
C ALA A 59 14.35 14.24 -44.85
N TYR A 60 13.09 14.24 -44.53
CA TYR A 60 12.20 15.41 -44.63
C TYR A 60 12.69 16.58 -43.78
N TYR A 61 12.97 16.36 -42.49
CA TYR A 61 13.44 17.40 -41.60
C TYR A 61 14.84 17.90 -41.95
N ASN A 62 15.67 17.05 -42.54
CA ASN A 62 16.98 17.45 -43.07
C ASN A 62 16.86 18.34 -44.34
N ALA A 63 15.90 18.04 -45.22
CA ALA A 63 15.65 18.80 -46.45
C ALA A 63 14.97 20.15 -46.17
N SER A 64 14.01 20.19 -45.21
CA SER A 64 13.27 21.39 -44.84
C SER A 64 14.08 22.38 -44.01
N GLY A 65 15.26 22.02 -43.56
CA GLY A 65 16.10 22.85 -42.69
C GLY A 65 15.60 22.98 -41.24
N GLU A 66 14.55 22.29 -40.91
CA GLU A 66 13.94 22.20 -39.55
C GLU A 66 14.44 20.97 -38.79
N SER A 67 15.73 20.60 -38.95
CA SER A 67 16.30 19.50 -38.20
C SER A 67 16.18 19.76 -36.70
N GLN A 68 15.22 19.15 -36.05
CA GLN A 68 15.41 18.83 -34.63
C GLN A 68 16.60 17.87 -34.57
N ILE A 69 17.71 18.37 -34.03
CA ILE A 69 18.92 17.63 -33.87
C ILE A 69 18.68 16.59 -32.75
N VAL A 70 18.13 15.43 -33.10
CA VAL A 70 18.06 14.28 -32.19
C VAL A 70 19.46 13.69 -32.09
N VAL A 71 20.12 13.96 -30.99
CA VAL A 71 21.46 13.43 -30.70
C VAL A 71 21.31 11.99 -30.23
N ASN A 72 21.35 11.02 -31.14
CA ASN A 72 21.52 9.62 -30.77
C ASN A 72 22.97 9.45 -30.26
N MET A 73 23.09 9.38 -28.94
CA MET A 73 24.38 9.33 -28.26
C MET A 73 24.82 7.90 -28.02
N THR A 74 26.00 7.54 -28.47
CA THR A 74 26.64 6.27 -28.14
C THR A 74 26.94 6.18 -26.63
N HIS A 75 26.88 4.99 -26.06
CA HIS A 75 27.08 4.71 -24.62
C HIS A 75 28.46 5.13 -24.06
N ALA A 76 29.40 5.52 -24.91
CA ALA A 76 30.79 5.83 -24.55
C ALA A 76 31.07 7.24 -24.01
N SER A 77 30.07 8.16 -23.99
CA SER A 77 30.26 9.55 -23.54
C SER A 77 29.76 9.82 -22.13
N THR A 78 30.46 10.71 -21.34
CA THR A 78 29.95 11.10 -20.02
C THR A 78 28.71 12.00 -20.12
N LYS A 79 27.92 12.06 -19.07
CA LYS A 79 26.76 12.97 -18.99
C LYS A 79 27.15 14.43 -19.26
N GLU A 80 28.32 14.84 -18.77
CA GLU A 80 28.86 16.17 -18.99
C GLU A 80 29.32 16.41 -20.45
N GLN A 81 29.95 15.40 -21.07
CA GLN A 81 30.33 15.48 -22.48
C GLN A 81 29.10 15.55 -23.40
N ARG A 82 28.04 14.84 -23.06
CA ARG A 82 26.73 14.90 -23.76
C ARG A 82 26.14 16.29 -23.66
N LYS A 83 26.03 16.83 -22.43
CA LYS A 83 25.48 18.17 -22.18
C LYS A 83 26.25 19.24 -22.98
N LYS A 84 27.60 19.17 -23.02
CA LYS A 84 28.41 20.05 -23.85
C LYS A 84 28.16 19.86 -25.35
N GLY A 85 27.94 18.63 -25.82
CA GLY A 85 27.57 18.31 -27.19
C GLY A 85 26.23 18.92 -27.60
N GLU A 86 25.23 18.83 -26.74
CA GLU A 86 23.91 19.42 -26.89
C GLU A 86 23.96 20.95 -26.98
N LEU A 87 24.72 21.59 -26.09
CA LEU A 87 24.91 23.05 -26.12
C LEU A 87 25.58 23.52 -27.41
N ARG A 88 26.55 22.76 -27.92
CA ARG A 88 27.20 23.07 -29.24
C ARG A 88 26.21 22.91 -30.39
N ALA A 89 25.34 21.88 -30.34
CA ALA A 89 24.29 21.69 -31.35
C ALA A 89 23.24 22.81 -31.31
N LEU A 90 22.83 23.21 -30.11
CA LEU A 90 21.94 24.34 -29.90
C LEU A 90 22.52 25.64 -30.46
N ALA A 91 23.79 25.94 -30.17
CA ALA A 91 24.45 27.12 -30.69
C ALA A 91 24.49 27.16 -32.22
N ILE A 92 24.70 26.01 -32.89
CA ILE A 92 24.65 25.93 -34.37
C ILE A 92 23.22 26.21 -34.88
N THR A 93 22.22 25.67 -34.24
CA THR A 93 20.81 25.84 -34.63
C THR A 93 20.39 27.30 -34.50
N GLU A 94 20.69 27.91 -33.36
CA GLU A 94 20.39 29.33 -33.11
C GLU A 94 21.17 30.24 -34.07
N TYR A 95 22.43 29.94 -34.37
CA TYR A 95 23.19 30.69 -35.38
C TYR A 95 22.52 30.60 -36.76
N ARG A 96 22.04 29.45 -37.18
CA ARG A 96 21.37 29.29 -38.48
C ARG A 96 20.10 30.14 -38.55
N LYS A 97 19.27 30.18 -37.50
CA LYS A 97 18.10 31.05 -37.42
C LYS A 97 18.47 32.52 -37.46
N PHE A 98 19.43 32.92 -36.61
CA PHE A 98 19.94 34.27 -36.56
C PHE A 98 20.55 34.73 -37.88
N SER A 99 21.29 33.87 -38.55
CA SER A 99 21.89 34.20 -39.88
C SER A 99 20.82 34.43 -40.94
N LYS A 100 19.74 33.62 -40.97
CA LYS A 100 18.61 33.86 -41.90
C LYS A 100 17.96 35.20 -41.62
N GLN A 101 17.72 35.57 -40.37
CA GLN A 101 17.15 36.86 -39.95
C GLN A 101 18.06 38.03 -40.37
N CYS A 102 19.35 38.00 -40.08
CA CYS A 102 20.28 39.04 -40.47
C CYS A 102 20.37 39.25 -41.99
N ILE A 103 20.25 38.16 -42.77
CA ILE A 103 20.25 38.24 -44.23
C ILE A 103 18.97 38.93 -44.73
N SER A 104 17.79 38.65 -44.13
CA SER A 104 16.55 39.34 -44.45
C SER A 104 16.58 40.82 -44.07
N GLU A 105 17.33 41.18 -43.03
CA GLU A 105 17.56 42.55 -42.58
C GLU A 105 18.66 43.30 -43.38
N GLY A 106 19.21 42.68 -44.46
CA GLY A 106 20.16 43.28 -45.36
C GLY A 106 21.66 43.10 -45.01
N ILE A 107 21.99 42.35 -43.94
CA ILE A 107 23.37 42.12 -43.56
C ILE A 107 23.93 40.89 -44.33
N LYS A 108 24.66 41.09 -45.40
CA LYS A 108 25.17 40.00 -46.28
C LYS A 108 26.54 39.40 -45.86
N LYS A 109 27.34 40.12 -45.04
CA LYS A 109 28.70 39.71 -44.70
C LYS A 109 28.70 38.65 -43.57
N LYS A 110 28.94 37.36 -43.91
CA LYS A 110 28.94 36.22 -42.98
C LYS A 110 29.81 36.40 -41.72
N THR A 111 30.99 37.04 -41.88
CA THR A 111 31.87 37.31 -40.73
C THR A 111 31.22 38.25 -39.72
N LYS A 112 30.54 39.31 -40.20
CA LYS A 112 29.85 40.27 -39.35
C LYS A 112 28.64 39.62 -38.61
N ILE A 113 27.87 38.77 -39.32
CA ILE A 113 26.75 38.01 -38.73
C ILE A 113 27.28 37.08 -37.61
N MET A 114 28.42 36.40 -37.84
CA MET A 114 29.01 35.51 -36.85
C MET A 114 29.50 36.25 -35.60
N ASP A 115 30.11 37.44 -35.79
CA ASP A 115 30.56 38.29 -34.68
C ASP A 115 29.40 38.77 -33.82
N LEU A 116 28.30 39.21 -34.44
CA LEU A 116 27.09 39.66 -33.78
C LEU A 116 26.41 38.50 -33.01
N PHE A 117 26.36 37.32 -33.62
CA PHE A 117 25.81 36.12 -32.96
C PHE A 117 26.63 35.70 -31.76
N VAL A 118 27.94 35.61 -31.88
CA VAL A 118 28.82 35.19 -30.77
C VAL A 118 28.70 36.14 -29.59
N LYS A 119 28.61 37.47 -29.86
CA LYS A 119 28.40 38.45 -28.81
C LYS A 119 27.02 38.22 -28.14
N LYS A 120 25.94 38.15 -28.89
CA LYS A 120 24.60 37.92 -28.40
C LYS A 120 24.49 36.63 -27.59
N TRP A 121 25.10 35.55 -28.10
CA TRP A 121 25.07 34.24 -27.40
C TRP A 121 25.77 34.31 -26.05
N ASN A 122 26.98 34.88 -26.01
CA ASN A 122 27.79 34.96 -24.82
C ASN A 122 27.19 35.89 -23.75
N ASP A 123 26.47 36.94 -24.19
CA ASP A 123 25.73 37.81 -23.26
C ASP A 123 24.50 37.14 -22.63
N SER A 124 23.95 36.09 -23.28
CA SER A 124 22.70 35.44 -22.88
C SER A 124 22.88 34.03 -22.33
N ASN A 125 24.08 33.44 -22.38
CA ASN A 125 24.34 32.07 -21.98
C ASN A 125 25.63 31.90 -21.17
N ASP A 126 25.63 31.07 -20.18
CA ASP A 126 26.84 30.70 -19.40
C ASP A 126 27.86 29.91 -20.21
N PHE A 127 27.39 29.19 -21.24
CA PHE A 127 28.25 28.43 -22.14
C PHE A 127 28.85 29.35 -23.21
N GLN A 128 30.03 29.87 -22.94
CA GLN A 128 30.76 30.81 -23.81
C GLN A 128 31.27 30.14 -25.07
N ILE A 129 31.13 30.77 -26.21
CA ILE A 129 31.61 30.29 -27.51
C ILE A 129 32.52 31.30 -28.17
N SER A 130 33.47 30.81 -29.02
CA SER A 130 34.26 31.66 -29.89
C SER A 130 33.82 31.49 -31.34
N LYS A 131 34.10 32.49 -32.16
CA LYS A 131 33.88 32.46 -33.59
C LYS A 131 34.55 31.24 -34.25
N LYS A 132 35.78 30.93 -33.84
CA LYS A 132 36.54 29.76 -34.32
C LYS A 132 35.84 28.48 -33.94
N SER A 133 35.40 28.35 -32.67
CA SER A 133 34.69 27.17 -32.19
C SER A 133 33.39 26.91 -32.96
N LEU A 134 32.59 27.97 -33.16
CA LEU A 134 31.34 27.86 -33.90
C LEU A 134 31.55 27.42 -35.35
N TYR A 135 32.58 28.02 -36.02
CA TYR A 135 32.96 27.62 -37.37
C TYR A 135 33.42 26.16 -37.47
N ASP A 136 34.29 25.73 -36.56
CA ASP A 136 34.78 24.35 -36.50
C ASP A 136 33.62 23.35 -36.24
N TRP A 137 32.70 23.68 -35.39
CA TRP A 137 31.53 22.82 -35.14
C TRP A 137 30.61 22.73 -36.37
N MET A 138 30.35 23.83 -37.03
CA MET A 138 29.57 23.85 -38.28
C MET A 138 30.27 23.04 -39.39
N LYS A 139 31.62 23.13 -39.49
CA LYS A 139 32.40 22.32 -40.44
C LYS A 139 32.28 20.82 -40.13
N LYS A 140 32.33 20.44 -38.85
CA LYS A 140 32.20 19.04 -38.40
C LYS A 140 30.80 18.47 -38.67
N THR A 141 29.77 19.28 -38.66
CA THR A 141 28.38 18.88 -38.84
C THR A 141 27.84 19.03 -40.26
N LYS A 142 28.67 19.39 -41.24
CA LYS A 142 28.25 19.50 -42.67
C LYS A 142 27.58 18.22 -43.21
N THR A 143 27.95 17.05 -42.67
CA THR A 143 27.42 15.74 -43.07
C THR A 143 26.20 15.33 -42.24
N GLY A 144 25.57 16.22 -41.44
CA GLY A 144 24.44 15.92 -40.60
C GLY A 144 24.77 15.12 -39.32
N ASN A 145 25.97 14.64 -39.14
CA ASN A 145 26.34 13.81 -37.99
C ASN A 145 26.71 14.66 -36.76
N VAL A 146 25.81 14.74 -35.81
CA VAL A 146 25.93 15.54 -34.57
C VAL A 146 26.80 14.88 -33.52
N GLU A 147 27.06 13.58 -33.61
CA GLU A 147 27.99 12.88 -32.71
C GLU A 147 29.40 13.45 -32.75
N LYS A 148 29.77 14.08 -33.86
CA LYS A 148 31.06 14.79 -34.00
C LYS A 148 31.20 16.03 -33.11
N LEU A 149 30.11 16.50 -32.50
CA LEU A 149 30.14 17.63 -31.55
C LEU A 149 30.42 17.18 -30.12
N VAL A 150 30.27 15.91 -29.81
CA VAL A 150 30.62 15.35 -28.51
C VAL A 150 32.13 15.21 -28.42
N ASP A 151 32.74 15.71 -27.34
CA ASP A 151 34.17 15.60 -27.11
C ASP A 151 34.54 14.13 -26.82
N LYS A 152 35.33 13.54 -27.71
CA LYS A 152 35.79 12.15 -27.60
C LYS A 152 37.15 12.03 -26.89
N ARG A 153 37.73 13.14 -26.39
CA ARG A 153 39.01 13.10 -25.67
C ARG A 153 38.87 12.26 -24.42
N GLY A 154 39.75 11.32 -24.22
CA GLY A 154 39.67 10.31 -23.13
C GLY A 154 38.75 9.12 -23.42
N GLY A 155 38.10 9.04 -24.59
CA GLY A 155 37.21 7.94 -24.96
C GLY A 155 37.89 6.75 -25.65
N TYR A 156 39.11 6.92 -26.17
CA TYR A 156 39.81 5.87 -26.94
C TYR A 156 40.06 4.61 -26.11
N ASN A 157 40.44 4.75 -24.84
CA ASN A 157 40.69 3.64 -23.93
C ASN A 157 39.52 3.39 -22.95
N ARG A 158 38.37 3.99 -23.17
CA ARG A 158 37.24 3.87 -22.26
C ARG A 158 36.57 2.53 -22.48
N GLY A 159 36.50 1.73 -21.43
CA GLY A 159 36.00 0.37 -21.48
C GLY A 159 37.07 -0.67 -21.86
N GLN A 160 38.25 -0.24 -22.28
CA GLN A 160 39.37 -1.16 -22.47
C GLN A 160 40.11 -1.31 -21.14
N THR A 161 40.37 -2.55 -20.79
CA THR A 161 41.22 -2.88 -19.63
C THR A 161 42.63 -3.16 -20.09
N THR A 162 43.59 -2.71 -19.32
CA THR A 162 45.02 -3.09 -19.51
C THR A 162 45.33 -4.46 -18.91
N ILE A 163 44.35 -5.06 -18.22
CA ILE A 163 44.47 -6.37 -17.61
C ILE A 163 44.29 -7.43 -18.69
N PRO A 164 45.24 -8.36 -18.86
CA PRO A 164 45.10 -9.47 -19.81
C PRO A 164 43.83 -10.29 -19.50
N GLU A 165 43.12 -10.73 -20.54
CA GLU A 165 41.81 -11.42 -20.42
C GLU A 165 41.84 -12.64 -19.48
N LYS A 166 42.95 -13.40 -19.51
CA LYS A 166 43.20 -14.53 -18.61
C LYS A 166 43.07 -14.13 -17.13
N TYR A 167 43.66 -12.97 -16.77
CA TYR A 167 43.66 -12.49 -15.38
C TYR A 167 42.44 -11.70 -14.99
N SER A 168 41.76 -11.05 -15.95
CA SER A 168 40.45 -10.46 -15.66
C SER A 168 39.41 -11.55 -15.40
N LYS A 169 39.38 -12.64 -16.15
CA LYS A 169 38.48 -13.79 -15.89
C LYS A 169 38.77 -14.46 -14.54
N LEU A 170 40.04 -14.63 -14.17
CA LEU A 170 40.42 -15.16 -12.87
C LEU A 170 39.95 -14.21 -11.75
N PHE A 171 40.19 -12.92 -11.90
CA PHE A 171 39.75 -11.90 -10.95
C PHE A 171 38.23 -11.91 -10.80
N ASP A 172 37.48 -11.99 -11.90
CA ASP A 172 36.02 -12.05 -11.88
C ASP A 172 35.49 -13.26 -11.11
N SER A 173 36.09 -14.43 -11.29
CA SER A 173 35.71 -15.66 -10.56
C SER A 173 35.93 -15.54 -9.05
N LEU A 174 36.94 -14.78 -8.63
CA LEU A 174 37.25 -14.53 -7.23
C LEU A 174 36.40 -13.40 -6.65
N TYR A 175 36.18 -12.35 -7.42
CA TYR A 175 35.53 -11.12 -6.94
C TYR A 175 34.00 -11.16 -6.95
N LEU A 176 33.42 -11.80 -7.98
CA LEU A 176 31.97 -11.87 -8.20
C LEU A 176 31.32 -12.96 -7.34
N GLN A 177 31.52 -12.90 -6.02
CA GLN A 177 31.00 -13.85 -5.04
C GLN A 177 30.17 -13.14 -3.96
N GLN A 178 29.16 -13.81 -3.44
CA GLN A 178 28.30 -13.28 -2.36
C GLN A 178 29.02 -13.09 -1.02
N THR A 179 30.16 -13.75 -0.81
CA THR A 179 31.07 -13.56 0.33
C THR A 179 31.73 -12.19 0.33
N LYS A 180 31.62 -11.45 -0.78
CA LYS A 180 32.11 -10.07 -0.98
C LYS A 180 33.59 -9.88 -0.68
N PRO A 181 34.51 -10.71 -1.24
CA PRO A 181 35.93 -10.52 -1.03
C PRO A 181 36.40 -9.15 -1.51
N THR A 182 37.46 -8.61 -0.89
CA THR A 182 37.98 -7.27 -1.24
C THR A 182 38.76 -7.32 -2.56
N ILE A 183 38.87 -6.18 -3.24
CA ILE A 183 39.67 -6.07 -4.45
C ILE A 183 41.13 -6.44 -4.18
N GLU A 184 41.64 -6.03 -3.02
CA GLU A 184 43.00 -6.33 -2.58
C GLU A 184 43.26 -7.83 -2.41
N SER A 185 42.33 -8.54 -1.81
CA SER A 185 42.43 -10.01 -1.62
C SER A 185 42.44 -10.73 -2.96
N CYS A 186 41.48 -10.42 -3.84
CA CYS A 186 41.43 -11.02 -5.19
C CYS A 186 42.65 -10.67 -6.04
N PHE A 187 43.14 -9.42 -5.95
CA PHE A 187 44.32 -9.00 -6.66
C PHE A 187 45.58 -9.77 -6.24
N ARG A 188 45.77 -10.03 -4.93
CA ARG A 188 46.92 -10.81 -4.44
C ARG A 188 46.95 -12.22 -5.03
N GLU A 189 45.80 -12.86 -5.12
CA GLU A 189 45.70 -14.21 -5.70
C GLU A 189 46.01 -14.19 -7.21
N VAL A 190 45.44 -13.21 -7.93
CA VAL A 190 45.75 -13.01 -9.36
C VAL A 190 47.24 -12.69 -9.59
N GLN A 191 47.85 -11.87 -8.71
CA GLN A 191 49.27 -11.51 -8.76
C GLN A 191 50.15 -12.73 -8.51
N LEU A 192 49.78 -13.58 -7.54
CA LEU A 192 50.50 -14.83 -7.28
C LEU A 192 50.51 -15.72 -8.52
N GLN A 193 49.34 -15.90 -9.14
CA GLN A 193 49.22 -16.70 -10.37
C GLN A 193 50.00 -16.12 -11.54
N ALA A 194 50.01 -14.78 -11.69
CA ALA A 194 50.79 -14.10 -12.75
C ALA A 194 52.28 -14.30 -12.52
N ASN A 195 52.78 -14.20 -11.28
CA ASN A 195 54.18 -14.44 -10.93
C ASN A 195 54.59 -15.90 -11.20
N ILE A 196 53.75 -16.89 -10.89
CA ILE A 196 54.00 -18.30 -11.20
C ILE A 196 54.13 -18.51 -12.71
N ASN A 197 53.31 -17.82 -13.50
CA ASN A 197 53.33 -17.91 -14.96
C ASN A 197 54.44 -17.05 -15.64
N GLY A 198 55.15 -16.18 -14.90
CA GLY A 198 56.13 -15.23 -15.43
C GLY A 198 55.47 -14.10 -16.24
N ASP A 199 54.21 -13.85 -16.10
CA ASP A 199 53.46 -12.86 -16.87
C ASP A 199 53.46 -11.48 -16.20
N PHE A 200 53.49 -10.42 -17.00
CA PHE A 200 53.33 -9.06 -16.50
C PHE A 200 51.90 -8.78 -16.14
N LEU A 201 51.66 -8.31 -14.89
CA LEU A 201 50.34 -7.88 -14.40
C LEU A 201 50.34 -6.39 -14.08
N PRO A 202 49.33 -5.61 -14.55
CA PRO A 202 49.15 -4.23 -14.13
C PRO A 202 48.89 -4.13 -12.63
N GLY A 203 49.30 -2.99 -12.02
CA GLY A 203 49.10 -2.76 -10.60
C GLY A 203 47.62 -2.70 -10.18
N ILE A 204 47.35 -2.79 -8.89
CA ILE A 204 45.98 -2.80 -8.27
C ILE A 204 45.06 -1.66 -8.71
N LYS A 205 45.64 -0.51 -9.12
CA LYS A 205 44.86 0.63 -9.65
C LYS A 205 44.09 0.26 -10.91
N ALA A 206 44.66 -0.60 -11.78
CA ALA A 206 43.97 -1.10 -12.96
C ALA A 206 42.74 -1.94 -12.57
N PHE A 207 42.86 -2.80 -11.57
CA PHE A 207 41.73 -3.62 -11.08
C PHE A 207 40.66 -2.78 -10.39
N ARG A 208 41.01 -1.74 -9.63
CA ARG A 208 40.00 -0.81 -9.07
C ARG A 208 39.26 -0.07 -10.19
N ASN A 209 39.94 0.36 -11.24
CA ASN A 209 39.29 0.95 -12.40
C ASN A 209 38.42 -0.05 -13.17
N TYR A 210 38.88 -1.30 -13.28
CA TYR A 210 38.16 -2.36 -13.92
C TYR A 210 36.81 -2.61 -13.19
N VAL A 211 36.82 -2.77 -11.86
CA VAL A 211 35.60 -2.92 -11.03
C VAL A 211 34.69 -1.71 -11.14
N LYS A 212 35.25 -0.49 -11.14
CA LYS A 212 34.47 0.75 -11.28
C LYS A 212 33.71 0.82 -12.62
N ASN A 213 34.25 0.20 -13.66
CA ASN A 213 33.66 0.19 -15.00
C ASN A 213 32.81 -1.07 -15.26
N MET A 214 32.73 -2.03 -14.32
CA MET A 214 31.88 -3.19 -14.44
C MET A 214 30.39 -2.79 -14.47
N ASP A 215 29.59 -3.62 -15.11
CA ASP A 215 28.14 -3.50 -15.10
C ASP A 215 27.61 -3.59 -13.64
N GLN A 216 26.93 -2.55 -13.21
CA GLN A 216 26.38 -2.47 -11.85
C GLN A 216 25.33 -3.55 -11.61
N ALA A 217 24.54 -3.92 -12.60
CA ALA A 217 23.55 -4.98 -12.49
C ALA A 217 24.22 -6.34 -12.27
N LEU A 218 25.33 -6.60 -12.98
CA LEU A 218 26.15 -7.79 -12.78
C LEU A 218 26.74 -7.82 -11.36
N LEU A 219 27.33 -6.71 -10.91
CA LEU A 219 27.91 -6.60 -9.57
C LEU A 219 26.89 -6.88 -8.48
N ILE A 220 25.73 -6.24 -8.56
CA ILE A 220 24.64 -6.43 -7.59
C ILE A 220 24.18 -7.90 -7.63
N ARG A 221 23.96 -8.45 -8.84
CA ARG A 221 23.47 -9.84 -8.97
C ARG A 221 24.46 -10.86 -8.41
N ALA A 222 25.74 -10.67 -8.69
CA ALA A 222 26.79 -11.62 -8.27
C ALA A 222 27.14 -11.48 -6.77
N ARG A 223 27.25 -10.24 -6.26
CA ARG A 223 27.75 -9.98 -4.91
C ARG A 223 26.66 -9.80 -3.86
N GLU A 224 25.47 -9.32 -4.24
CA GLU A 224 24.36 -9.10 -3.31
C GLU A 224 23.22 -10.13 -3.47
N GLY A 225 23.24 -10.91 -4.57
CA GLY A 225 22.31 -11.98 -4.83
C GLY A 225 21.06 -11.54 -5.62
N LYS A 226 20.18 -12.52 -5.88
CA LYS A 226 18.98 -12.34 -6.72
C LYS A 226 18.03 -11.29 -6.16
N LYS A 227 17.75 -11.35 -4.86
CA LYS A 227 16.81 -10.43 -4.22
C LYS A 227 17.26 -8.99 -4.37
N ALA A 228 18.54 -8.70 -4.09
CA ALA A 228 19.08 -7.34 -4.24
C ALA A 228 19.06 -6.86 -5.70
N PHE A 229 19.29 -7.77 -6.65
CA PHE A 229 19.18 -7.46 -8.07
C PHE A 229 17.74 -7.11 -8.46
N ASP A 230 16.76 -7.93 -8.03
CA ASP A 230 15.35 -7.68 -8.30
C ASP A 230 14.90 -6.34 -7.69
N ASP A 231 15.35 -6.03 -6.47
CA ASP A 231 15.00 -4.78 -5.77
C ASP A 231 15.63 -3.52 -6.38
N LYS A 232 16.88 -3.61 -6.89
CA LYS A 232 17.66 -2.43 -7.30
C LYS A 232 17.73 -2.22 -8.81
N CYS A 233 17.64 -3.30 -9.60
CA CYS A 233 17.90 -3.27 -11.03
C CYS A 233 16.67 -3.55 -11.90
N MET A 234 15.68 -4.29 -11.37
CA MET A 234 14.50 -4.58 -12.15
C MET A 234 13.56 -3.37 -12.23
N PRO A 235 12.97 -3.11 -13.41
CA PRO A 235 11.95 -2.07 -13.53
C PRO A 235 10.74 -2.45 -12.68
N TYR A 236 10.13 -1.46 -12.04
CA TYR A 236 8.89 -1.63 -11.28
C TYR A 236 7.74 -0.92 -11.97
N ILE A 237 6.54 -1.45 -11.76
CA ILE A 237 5.31 -0.84 -12.28
C ILE A 237 4.98 0.36 -11.37
N GLU A 238 5.01 1.54 -11.93
CA GLU A 238 4.52 2.74 -11.27
C GLU A 238 2.99 2.72 -11.26
N ARG A 239 2.40 2.86 -10.08
CA ARG A 239 0.95 2.80 -9.90
C ARG A 239 0.38 4.19 -9.81
N ASP A 240 -0.59 4.47 -10.64
CA ASP A 240 -1.34 5.71 -10.64
C ASP A 240 -2.53 5.61 -9.66
N TYR A 241 -2.37 6.20 -8.49
CA TYR A 241 -3.41 6.27 -7.47
C TYR A 241 -4.42 7.38 -7.70
N SER A 242 -4.20 8.28 -8.67
CA SER A 242 -5.13 9.38 -8.98
C SER A 242 -6.47 8.88 -9.54
N LYS A 243 -6.48 7.66 -10.07
CA LYS A 243 -7.68 7.01 -10.64
C LYS A 243 -8.59 6.37 -9.59
N LEU A 244 -8.14 6.28 -8.35
CA LEU A 244 -8.96 5.79 -7.26
C LEU A 244 -9.83 6.92 -6.71
N HIS A 245 -10.95 6.54 -6.09
CA HIS A 245 -11.77 7.44 -5.29
C HIS A 245 -11.51 7.22 -3.79
N PRO A 246 -11.80 8.20 -2.92
CA PRO A 246 -11.80 8.00 -1.49
C PRO A 246 -12.69 6.81 -1.09
N ASN A 247 -12.30 6.05 -0.09
CA ASN A 247 -12.97 4.81 0.36
C ASN A 247 -13.08 3.69 -0.69
N GLN A 248 -12.42 3.82 -1.84
CA GLN A 248 -12.44 2.73 -2.82
C GLN A 248 -11.58 1.55 -2.35
N PHE A 249 -10.33 1.80 -1.96
CA PHE A 249 -9.45 0.78 -1.41
C PHE A 249 -8.72 1.26 -0.18
N TRP A 250 -8.78 0.47 0.89
CA TRP A 250 -7.92 0.66 2.05
C TRP A 250 -6.77 -0.34 2.04
N VAL A 251 -5.62 0.08 2.54
CA VAL A 251 -4.46 -0.78 2.76
C VAL A 251 -4.17 -0.86 4.25
N SER A 252 -3.82 -2.05 4.72
CA SER A 252 -3.38 -2.27 6.09
C SER A 252 -1.96 -2.76 6.14
N ASP A 253 -1.26 -2.34 7.20
CA ASP A 253 0.05 -2.84 7.55
C ASP A 253 0.35 -2.63 9.03
N HIS A 254 1.37 -3.34 9.52
CA HIS A 254 1.84 -3.25 10.89
C HIS A 254 3.20 -2.56 10.93
N HIS A 255 3.39 -1.71 11.92
CA HIS A 255 4.64 -1.01 12.15
C HIS A 255 5.13 -1.22 13.58
N LEU A 256 6.34 -1.73 13.74
CA LEU A 256 7.02 -1.78 15.02
C LEU A 256 7.79 -0.46 15.20
N TRP A 257 7.33 0.37 16.09
CA TRP A 257 7.93 1.67 16.36
C TRP A 257 9.39 1.56 16.84
N ASP A 258 10.23 2.41 16.33
CA ASP A 258 11.65 2.47 16.67
C ASP A 258 11.91 3.20 18.00
N ILE A 259 10.97 3.13 18.96
CA ILE A 259 11.07 3.72 20.29
C ILE A 259 10.81 2.66 21.36
N PHE A 260 11.26 2.93 22.57
CA PHE A 260 10.81 2.22 23.75
C PHE A 260 9.73 3.01 24.48
N VAL A 261 8.77 2.29 25.04
CA VAL A 261 7.78 2.80 26.00
C VAL A 261 7.90 2.00 27.29
N ARG A 262 7.59 2.59 28.43
CA ARG A 262 7.52 1.85 29.68
C ARG A 262 6.12 1.30 29.90
N VAL A 263 6.05 0.04 30.31
CA VAL A 263 4.82 -0.64 30.69
C VAL A 263 4.99 -1.32 32.04
N PRO A 264 3.91 -1.54 32.80
CA PRO A 264 3.99 -2.28 34.07
C PRO A 264 4.54 -3.69 33.86
N ASP A 265 5.44 -4.15 34.72
CA ASP A 265 6.03 -5.50 34.66
C ASP A 265 5.17 -6.59 35.32
N GLY A 266 4.03 -6.21 35.91
CA GLY A 266 3.14 -7.09 36.66
C GLY A 266 3.61 -7.46 38.06
N LYS A 267 4.81 -6.98 38.47
CA LYS A 267 5.40 -7.22 39.79
C LYS A 267 5.50 -5.93 40.62
N GLY A 268 4.92 -4.84 40.15
CA GLY A 268 4.96 -3.52 40.77
C GLY A 268 6.07 -2.61 40.25
N GLY A 269 6.85 -3.07 39.26
CA GLY A 269 7.88 -2.31 38.54
C GLY A 269 7.50 -1.97 37.11
N TRP A 270 8.51 -1.52 36.35
CA TRP A 270 8.39 -1.10 34.96
C TRP A 270 9.34 -1.89 34.08
N LYS A 271 8.91 -2.21 32.83
CA LYS A 271 9.75 -2.76 31.76
C LYS A 271 9.64 -1.90 30.51
N LEU A 272 10.67 -1.98 29.67
CA LEU A 272 10.70 -1.29 28.38
C LEU A 272 10.26 -2.26 27.28
N GLU A 273 9.31 -1.84 26.47
CA GLU A 273 8.85 -2.57 25.29
C GLU A 273 8.73 -1.65 24.09
N ARG A 274 8.85 -2.21 22.89
CA ARG A 274 8.59 -1.47 21.64
C ARG A 274 7.13 -1.61 21.26
N PRO A 275 6.41 -0.51 21.03
CA PRO A 275 5.00 -0.60 20.64
C PRO A 275 4.83 -0.98 19.18
N TRP A 276 3.86 -1.82 18.92
CA TRP A 276 3.35 -2.13 17.60
C TRP A 276 2.16 -1.23 17.28
N GLY A 277 2.14 -0.68 16.04
CA GLY A 277 0.99 -0.02 15.47
C GLY A 277 0.38 -0.87 14.35
N SER A 278 -0.94 -1.02 14.36
CA SER A 278 -1.70 -1.64 13.28
C SER A 278 -2.59 -0.58 12.66
N TYR A 279 -2.46 -0.37 11.35
CA TYR A 279 -3.00 0.78 10.66
C TYR A 279 -3.88 0.41 9.49
N TRP A 280 -4.88 1.25 9.22
CA TRP A 280 -5.63 1.27 7.97
C TRP A 280 -5.53 2.65 7.33
N MET A 281 -5.19 2.68 6.05
CA MET A 281 -5.00 3.89 5.27
C MET A 281 -5.80 3.82 3.97
N ASP A 282 -6.49 4.89 3.63
CA ASP A 282 -7.09 5.06 2.31
C ASP A 282 -6.03 5.22 1.23
N MET A 283 -6.11 4.40 0.19
CA MET A 283 -5.07 4.36 -0.86
C MET A 283 -5.08 5.60 -1.75
N ARG A 284 -6.24 6.23 -1.94
CA ARG A 284 -6.35 7.44 -2.77
C ARG A 284 -5.82 8.66 -2.05
N THR A 285 -6.29 8.90 -0.84
CA THR A 285 -6.08 10.14 -0.10
C THR A 285 -4.89 10.11 0.84
N ARG A 286 -4.32 8.91 1.09
CA ARG A 286 -3.28 8.67 2.12
C ARG A 286 -3.77 8.93 3.55
N LYS A 287 -5.05 9.15 3.74
CA LYS A 287 -5.65 9.39 5.04
C LYS A 287 -5.54 8.15 5.92
N MET A 288 -5.05 8.34 7.13
CA MET A 288 -5.14 7.31 8.16
C MET A 288 -6.56 7.22 8.67
N MET A 289 -7.19 6.08 8.41
CA MET A 289 -8.57 5.81 8.76
C MET A 289 -8.67 5.31 10.19
N SER A 290 -7.75 4.44 10.61
CA SER A 290 -7.69 3.94 11.98
C SER A 290 -6.30 3.43 12.33
N SER A 291 -6.03 3.36 13.62
CA SER A 291 -4.82 2.76 14.20
C SER A 291 -5.10 2.17 15.57
N ILE A 292 -4.38 1.10 15.89
CA ILE A 292 -4.33 0.54 17.25
C ILE A 292 -2.86 0.37 17.63
N ILE A 293 -2.48 0.92 18.78
CA ILE A 293 -1.14 0.83 19.35
C ILE A 293 -1.18 -0.08 20.57
N ARG A 294 -0.23 -1.03 20.63
CA ARG A 294 -0.07 -1.96 21.77
C ARG A 294 1.36 -2.53 21.78
N THR A 295 1.77 -3.21 22.85
CA THR A 295 3.10 -3.85 22.92
C THR A 295 3.13 -5.29 22.44
N GLU A 296 1.98 -5.99 22.45
CA GLU A 296 1.92 -7.35 21.94
C GLU A 296 2.01 -7.36 20.41
N SER A 297 2.62 -8.44 19.90
CA SER A 297 2.71 -8.66 18.45
C SER A 297 1.35 -8.60 17.77
N PRO A 298 1.28 -8.07 16.53
CA PRO A 298 0.04 -8.05 15.76
C PRO A 298 -0.54 -9.45 15.58
N ASN A 299 -1.85 -9.51 15.56
CA ASN A 299 -2.61 -10.71 15.25
C ASN A 299 -3.90 -10.34 14.52
N SER A 300 -4.62 -11.33 14.04
CA SER A 300 -5.84 -11.12 13.30
C SER A 300 -6.95 -10.40 14.09
N ASP A 301 -6.94 -10.49 15.42
CA ASP A 301 -7.94 -9.78 16.24
C ASP A 301 -7.71 -8.26 16.21
N VAL A 302 -6.44 -7.81 16.25
CA VAL A 302 -6.14 -6.37 16.17
C VAL A 302 -6.38 -5.80 14.76
N VAL A 303 -6.16 -6.60 13.72
CA VAL A 303 -6.52 -6.20 12.34
C VAL A 303 -8.02 -5.94 12.24
N LEU A 304 -8.82 -6.85 12.82
CA LEU A 304 -10.27 -6.75 12.82
C LEU A 304 -10.76 -5.54 13.63
N CYS A 305 -10.23 -5.37 14.84
CA CYS A 305 -10.59 -4.24 15.71
C CYS A 305 -10.25 -2.89 15.04
N SER A 306 -9.03 -2.77 14.48
CA SER A 306 -8.63 -1.54 13.80
C SER A 306 -9.46 -1.28 12.56
N PHE A 307 -9.83 -2.33 11.80
CA PHE A 307 -10.75 -2.20 10.67
C PHE A 307 -12.13 -1.69 11.11
N GLY A 308 -12.69 -2.30 12.15
CA GLY A 308 -14.01 -1.92 12.71
C GLY A 308 -14.06 -0.45 13.13
N LEU A 309 -13.03 0.03 13.82
CA LEU A 309 -12.91 1.45 14.18
C LEU A 309 -12.92 2.38 12.95
N GLY A 310 -12.19 2.01 11.90
CA GLY A 310 -12.19 2.78 10.66
C GLY A 310 -13.55 2.80 9.98
N VAL A 311 -14.21 1.64 9.87
CA VAL A 311 -15.53 1.52 9.23
C VAL A 311 -16.61 2.27 10.00
N GLU A 312 -16.57 2.26 11.32
CA GLU A 312 -17.52 3.01 12.15
C GLU A 312 -17.50 4.50 11.86
N HIS A 313 -16.30 5.09 11.66
CA HIS A 313 -16.14 6.51 11.42
C HIS A 313 -16.31 6.90 9.95
N PHE A 314 -15.71 6.14 9.03
CA PHE A 314 -15.57 6.53 7.63
C PHE A 314 -16.41 5.71 6.65
N GLY A 315 -17.14 4.69 7.14
CA GLY A 315 -17.92 3.79 6.32
C GLY A 315 -17.09 2.63 5.76
N ILE A 316 -17.76 1.74 5.02
CA ILE A 316 -17.21 0.49 4.49
C ILE A 316 -16.49 0.80 3.18
N PRO A 317 -15.19 0.43 3.04
CA PRO A 317 -14.49 0.57 1.76
C PRO A 317 -15.05 -0.43 0.74
N ASN A 318 -14.89 -0.12 -0.57
CA ASN A 318 -15.25 -1.06 -1.62
C ASN A 318 -14.30 -2.26 -1.65
N GLY A 319 -13.03 -2.04 -1.34
CA GLY A 319 -12.04 -3.09 -1.29
C GLY A 319 -10.95 -2.85 -0.25
N VAL A 320 -10.20 -3.91 0.05
CA VAL A 320 -9.02 -3.85 0.91
C VAL A 320 -7.83 -4.51 0.22
N ARG A 321 -6.65 -3.94 0.46
CA ARG A 321 -5.38 -4.49 0.01
C ARG A 321 -4.54 -4.90 1.20
N LEU A 322 -4.28 -6.18 1.31
CA LEU A 322 -3.65 -6.81 2.48
C LEU A 322 -2.26 -7.34 2.14
N ASP A 323 -1.45 -7.56 3.17
CA ASP A 323 -0.22 -8.33 3.03
C ASP A 323 -0.49 -9.83 3.06
N ASN A 324 0.51 -10.61 2.60
CA ASN A 324 0.47 -12.07 2.66
C ASN A 324 0.79 -12.62 4.07
N GLY A 325 0.84 -11.77 5.09
CA GLY A 325 1.05 -12.17 6.48
C GLY A 325 -0.03 -13.13 7.01
N LYS A 326 0.34 -13.99 7.96
CA LYS A 326 -0.61 -14.93 8.59
C LYS A 326 -1.77 -14.21 9.29
N ASP A 327 -1.52 -13.01 9.80
CA ASP A 327 -2.48 -12.20 10.53
C ASP A 327 -3.62 -11.71 9.64
N TYR A 328 -3.33 -11.51 8.33
CA TYR A 328 -4.30 -11.11 7.31
C TYR A 328 -4.97 -12.27 6.60
N LYS A 329 -4.41 -13.49 6.70
CA LYS A 329 -4.94 -14.71 6.06
C LYS A 329 -5.90 -15.50 6.94
N ALA A 330 -6.38 -14.91 8.02
CA ALA A 330 -7.41 -15.54 8.84
C ALA A 330 -8.70 -15.70 8.01
N ARG A 331 -9.10 -16.96 7.79
CA ARG A 331 -10.18 -17.33 6.86
C ARG A 331 -11.54 -16.75 7.23
N ASP A 332 -11.75 -16.46 8.49
CA ASP A 332 -12.97 -15.86 9.04
C ASP A 332 -13.04 -14.33 8.87
N MET A 333 -11.99 -13.70 8.33
CA MET A 333 -11.91 -12.25 8.10
C MET A 333 -12.01 -11.90 6.62
N PHE A 334 -10.92 -12.14 5.92
CA PHE A 334 -10.76 -11.76 4.53
C PHE A 334 -10.44 -13.00 3.71
N TYR A 335 -11.46 -13.59 3.09
CA TYR A 335 -11.27 -14.73 2.20
C TYR A 335 -10.89 -14.22 0.79
N PRO A 336 -9.77 -14.65 0.19
CA PRO A 336 -9.33 -14.14 -1.10
C PRO A 336 -10.27 -14.59 -2.22
N GLU A 337 -10.60 -13.68 -3.14
CA GLU A 337 -11.25 -14.02 -4.41
C GLU A 337 -10.39 -15.01 -5.22
N GLY A 338 -11.02 -15.96 -5.89
CA GLY A 338 -10.34 -16.94 -6.75
C GLY A 338 -9.87 -18.22 -6.05
N HIS A 339 -10.15 -18.41 -4.77
CA HIS A 339 -10.02 -19.73 -4.18
C HIS A 339 -11.12 -20.65 -4.69
N TYR A 340 -10.73 -21.76 -5.31
CA TYR A 340 -11.68 -22.81 -5.70
C TYR A 340 -12.38 -23.35 -4.46
N ILE A 341 -13.69 -23.38 -4.48
CA ILE A 341 -14.52 -24.07 -3.48
C ILE A 341 -14.25 -25.56 -3.68
N VAL A 342 -13.51 -26.15 -2.75
CA VAL A 342 -13.13 -27.56 -2.80
C VAL A 342 -14.09 -28.42 -1.97
N SER A 343 -14.81 -27.77 -1.03
CA SER A 343 -15.73 -28.45 -0.12
C SER A 343 -16.88 -27.52 0.33
N GLU A 344 -18.00 -28.09 0.77
CA GLU A 344 -19.08 -27.34 1.44
C GLU A 344 -18.62 -26.56 2.68
N GLU A 345 -17.54 -27.02 3.32
CA GLU A 345 -16.95 -26.36 4.48
C GLU A 345 -16.20 -25.07 4.08
N ASP A 346 -15.60 -25.05 2.89
CA ASP A 346 -14.95 -23.85 2.35
C ASP A 346 -15.99 -22.83 1.89
N GLU A 347 -17.10 -23.28 1.30
CA GLU A 347 -18.24 -22.41 0.92
C GLU A 347 -18.84 -21.71 2.13
N LYS A 348 -19.08 -22.44 3.22
CA LYS A 348 -19.56 -21.85 4.49
C LYS A 348 -18.57 -20.86 5.10
N LYS A 349 -17.25 -21.11 4.98
CA LYS A 349 -16.22 -20.20 5.49
C LYS A 349 -16.16 -18.91 4.66
N ILE A 350 -16.32 -18.98 3.35
CA ILE A 350 -16.37 -17.81 2.46
C ILE A 350 -17.62 -16.98 2.80
N PHE A 351 -18.77 -17.64 2.87
CA PHE A 351 -20.03 -16.98 3.14
C PHE A 351 -20.06 -16.25 4.50
N ASN A 352 -19.39 -16.79 5.50
CA ASN A 352 -19.29 -16.21 6.84
C ASN A 352 -18.10 -15.28 7.05
N SER A 353 -17.32 -14.98 6.01
CA SER A 353 -16.21 -14.04 6.14
C SER A 353 -16.70 -12.59 6.28
N LEU A 354 -15.92 -11.77 6.99
CA LEU A 354 -16.19 -10.32 7.11
C LEU A 354 -16.34 -9.66 5.75
N ALA A 355 -15.44 -10.01 4.80
CA ALA A 355 -15.44 -9.44 3.46
C ALA A 355 -16.73 -9.75 2.69
N ALA A 356 -17.20 -11.00 2.75
CA ALA A 356 -18.46 -11.41 2.12
C ALA A 356 -19.66 -10.68 2.77
N ASN A 357 -19.69 -10.64 4.10
CA ASN A 357 -20.80 -10.01 4.84
C ASN A 357 -20.93 -8.51 4.55
N LEU A 358 -19.81 -7.81 4.37
CA LEU A 358 -19.78 -6.38 4.08
C LEU A 358 -19.57 -6.07 2.59
N GLN A 359 -19.57 -7.08 1.71
CA GLN A 359 -19.36 -6.94 0.26
C GLN A 359 -18.09 -6.14 -0.06
N ILE A 360 -16.96 -6.58 0.48
CA ILE A 360 -15.65 -5.95 0.33
C ILE A 360 -14.79 -6.80 -0.62
N GLU A 361 -14.25 -6.19 -1.66
CA GLU A 361 -13.23 -6.81 -2.53
C GLU A 361 -11.93 -7.00 -1.74
N VAL A 362 -11.34 -8.20 -1.77
CA VAL A 362 -10.10 -8.48 -1.08
C VAL A 362 -8.98 -8.74 -2.09
N THR A 363 -7.95 -7.91 -2.05
CA THR A 363 -6.74 -8.07 -2.86
C THR A 363 -5.52 -8.27 -1.97
N TYR A 364 -4.62 -9.16 -2.38
CA TYR A 364 -3.36 -9.38 -1.68
C TYR A 364 -2.19 -8.79 -2.44
N ALA A 365 -1.19 -8.28 -1.71
CA ALA A 365 0.06 -7.83 -2.31
C ALA A 365 0.80 -9.04 -2.91
N ILE A 366 1.38 -8.87 -4.11
CA ILE A 366 2.24 -9.91 -4.68
C ILE A 366 3.47 -10.07 -3.77
N PRO A 367 3.82 -11.30 -3.37
CA PRO A 367 4.99 -11.55 -2.53
C PRO A 367 6.26 -10.90 -3.12
N TYR A 368 7.10 -10.36 -2.26
CA TYR A 368 8.38 -9.71 -2.63
C TYR A 368 8.27 -8.41 -3.47
N ASN A 369 7.09 -7.80 -3.56
CA ASN A 369 6.92 -6.50 -4.23
C ASN A 369 6.64 -5.40 -3.19
N ALA A 370 7.58 -5.16 -2.29
CA ALA A 370 7.49 -4.18 -1.21
C ALA A 370 7.25 -2.73 -1.71
N LYS A 371 7.76 -2.40 -2.90
CA LYS A 371 7.56 -1.07 -3.52
C LYS A 371 6.10 -0.75 -3.87
N ALA A 372 5.20 -1.70 -3.68
CA ALA A 372 3.79 -1.58 -4.05
C ALA A 372 2.90 -0.99 -2.95
N LYS A 373 3.39 -0.83 -1.71
CA LYS A 373 2.59 -0.36 -0.58
C LYS A 373 2.92 1.09 -0.22
N PRO A 374 1.98 2.02 -0.43
CA PRO A 374 2.19 3.42 -0.05
C PRO A 374 2.29 3.62 1.47
N ILE A 375 1.71 2.74 2.27
CA ILE A 375 1.70 2.83 3.74
C ILE A 375 3.10 2.70 4.35
N GLU A 376 4.01 1.92 3.75
CA GLU A 376 5.39 1.78 4.24
C GLU A 376 6.16 3.12 4.20
N ARG A 377 5.88 3.96 3.19
CA ARG A 377 6.46 5.30 3.10
C ARG A 377 5.94 6.22 4.21
N VAL A 378 4.69 6.03 4.60
CA VAL A 378 4.07 6.79 5.68
C VAL A 378 4.70 6.43 7.01
N PHE A 379 5.04 5.16 7.25
CA PHE A 379 5.75 4.75 8.47
C PHE A 379 7.12 5.41 8.58
N ASN A 380 7.85 5.54 7.48
CA ASN A 380 9.10 6.31 7.48
C ASN A 380 8.86 7.78 7.87
N THR A 381 7.77 8.38 7.42
CA THR A 381 7.38 9.74 7.81
C THR A 381 7.04 9.82 9.31
N PHE A 382 6.34 8.81 9.84
CA PHE A 382 5.99 8.72 11.26
C PHE A 382 7.25 8.63 12.13
N GLU A 383 8.22 7.78 11.74
CA GLU A 383 9.49 7.69 12.47
C GLU A 383 10.29 9.00 12.42
N GLU A 384 10.37 9.65 11.25
CA GLU A 384 11.10 10.92 11.11
C GLU A 384 10.44 12.08 11.87
N GLN A 385 9.11 12.14 11.86
CA GLN A 385 8.39 13.31 12.40
C GLN A 385 7.91 13.11 13.84
N LEU A 386 7.76 11.89 14.32
CA LEU A 386 7.34 11.57 15.68
C LEU A 386 8.36 10.70 16.41
N GLY A 387 8.69 9.51 15.91
CA GLY A 387 9.52 8.53 16.60
C GLY A 387 10.87 9.08 17.04
N LYS A 388 11.58 9.77 16.15
CA LYS A 388 12.89 10.36 16.42
C LYS A 388 12.89 11.54 17.43
N LYS A 389 11.73 12.02 17.83
CA LYS A 389 11.63 13.08 18.84
C LYS A 389 11.68 12.55 20.27
N TYR A 390 11.52 11.24 20.45
CA TYR A 390 11.57 10.64 21.78
C TYR A 390 13.00 10.31 22.19
N PRO A 391 13.41 10.63 23.43
CA PRO A 391 14.70 10.23 23.98
C PRO A 391 14.91 8.71 23.95
N SER A 392 13.81 7.94 23.98
CA SER A 392 13.81 6.49 23.93
C SER A 392 13.89 5.91 22.50
N TYR A 393 14.25 6.72 21.48
CA TYR A 393 14.43 6.25 20.11
C TYR A 393 15.54 5.21 20.01
N ALA A 394 15.18 4.02 19.54
CA ALA A 394 16.08 2.86 19.49
C ALA A 394 16.75 2.63 18.13
N GLY A 395 16.33 3.37 17.09
CA GLY A 395 16.77 3.17 15.73
C GLY A 395 16.24 1.89 15.08
N SER A 396 16.21 1.86 13.75
CA SER A 396 15.68 0.71 12.97
C SER A 396 16.56 -0.55 13.07
N ASN A 397 17.78 -0.45 13.59
CA ASN A 397 18.68 -1.57 13.85
C ASN A 397 19.73 -1.19 14.91
N ALA A 398 20.43 -2.19 15.44
CA ALA A 398 21.42 -2.00 16.52
C ALA A 398 22.56 -1.01 16.15
N LYS A 399 22.92 -0.89 14.87
CA LYS A 399 23.97 0.04 14.41
C LYS A 399 23.52 1.51 14.37
N LYS A 400 22.22 1.75 14.32
CA LYS A 400 21.62 3.09 14.27
C LYS A 400 21.11 3.54 15.66
N ARG A 401 21.31 2.72 16.67
CA ARG A 401 20.88 3.03 18.03
C ARG A 401 21.71 4.15 18.60
N PRO A 402 21.09 5.23 19.11
CA PRO A 402 21.81 6.29 19.83
C PRO A 402 22.55 5.73 21.05
N GLU A 403 23.74 6.26 21.33
CA GLU A 403 24.56 5.82 22.49
C GLU A 403 23.91 6.24 23.80
N ASP A 404 23.32 7.44 23.86
CA ASP A 404 22.63 8.01 25.02
C ASP A 404 21.47 7.15 25.54
N LEU A 405 20.94 6.26 24.69
CA LEU A 405 19.86 5.35 25.09
C LEU A 405 20.28 4.39 26.20
N LYS A 406 21.60 4.12 26.37
CA LYS A 406 22.11 3.23 27.43
C LYS A 406 21.97 3.83 28.81
N ASP A 407 22.07 5.15 28.89
CA ASP A 407 22.06 5.91 30.14
C ASP A 407 20.66 6.46 30.47
N LEU A 408 19.68 6.19 29.63
CA LEU A 408 18.32 6.67 29.82
C LEU A 408 17.64 5.98 31.02
N ASN A 409 17.19 6.78 31.97
CA ASN A 409 16.44 6.25 33.11
C ASN A 409 15.04 5.76 32.60
N ILE A 410 14.62 4.58 33.04
CA ILE A 410 13.31 4.02 32.69
C ILE A 410 12.15 4.95 33.08
N MET A 411 12.30 5.73 34.13
CA MET A 411 11.27 6.66 34.60
C MET A 411 11.10 7.87 33.67
N ASP A 412 12.11 8.20 32.86
CA ASP A 412 12.07 9.30 31.91
C ASP A 412 11.51 8.83 30.54
N VAL A 413 11.29 7.52 30.37
CA VAL A 413 10.66 6.97 29.19
C VAL A 413 9.16 7.15 29.29
N ILE A 414 8.54 7.59 28.20
CA ILE A 414 7.08 7.77 28.08
C ILE A 414 6.33 6.46 28.34
N THR A 415 5.18 6.52 28.97
CA THR A 415 4.30 5.35 29.15
C THR A 415 3.61 4.99 27.82
N LEU A 416 3.14 3.75 27.71
CA LEU A 416 2.35 3.32 26.54
C LEU A 416 1.09 4.18 26.35
N GLU A 417 0.39 4.50 27.43
CA GLU A 417 -0.85 5.29 27.41
C GLU A 417 -0.59 6.71 26.92
N GLU A 418 0.46 7.35 27.42
CA GLU A 418 0.87 8.70 26.98
C GLU A 418 1.30 8.67 25.50
N PHE A 419 2.05 7.64 25.09
CA PHE A 419 2.43 7.48 23.68
C PHE A 419 1.20 7.32 22.78
N ILE A 420 0.20 6.51 23.16
CA ILE A 420 -1.05 6.35 22.41
C ILE A 420 -1.74 7.70 22.20
N VAL A 421 -1.82 8.54 23.24
CA VAL A 421 -2.44 9.86 23.13
C VAL A 421 -1.68 10.75 22.14
N GLN A 422 -0.35 10.84 22.29
CA GLN A 422 0.48 11.68 21.41
C GLN A 422 0.52 11.15 19.98
N HIS A 423 0.58 9.83 19.81
CA HIS A 423 0.48 9.18 18.51
C HIS A 423 -0.83 9.53 17.81
N ASN A 424 -1.96 9.40 18.51
CA ASN A 424 -3.27 9.69 17.91
C ASN A 424 -3.39 11.18 17.56
N GLN A 425 -2.90 12.07 18.42
CA GLN A 425 -2.84 13.49 18.11
C GLN A 425 -1.99 13.77 16.87
N TYR A 426 -0.82 13.15 16.77
CA TYR A 426 0.05 13.28 15.60
C TYR A 426 -0.64 12.76 14.32
N VAL A 427 -1.18 11.54 14.34
CA VAL A 427 -1.75 10.89 13.15
C VAL A 427 -3.01 11.61 12.67
N TYR A 428 -3.94 11.88 13.58
CA TYR A 428 -5.26 12.39 13.16
C TYR A 428 -5.33 13.90 13.07
N GLU A 429 -4.57 14.64 13.90
CA GLU A 429 -4.63 16.09 13.94
C GLU A 429 -3.49 16.75 13.14
N ILE A 430 -2.31 16.13 13.04
CA ILE A 430 -1.16 16.71 12.33
C ILE A 430 -0.98 16.05 10.97
N TYR A 431 -0.72 14.74 10.90
CA TYR A 431 -0.43 14.05 9.65
C TYR A 431 -1.59 14.16 8.65
N ASN A 432 -2.81 13.83 9.08
CA ASN A 432 -3.99 13.90 8.19
C ASN A 432 -4.32 15.33 7.71
N ASN A 433 -3.79 16.37 8.35
CA ASN A 433 -3.97 17.78 7.96
C ASN A 433 -2.72 18.42 7.34
N SER A 434 -1.59 17.69 7.26
CA SER A 434 -0.36 18.18 6.63
C SER A 434 -0.39 17.97 5.12
N GLY A 435 0.15 18.92 4.36
CA GLY A 435 0.25 18.82 2.92
C GLY A 435 1.27 17.77 2.48
N HIS A 436 0.93 16.97 1.47
CA HIS A 436 1.76 15.90 0.92
C HIS A 436 2.23 16.21 -0.50
N SER A 437 3.52 16.02 -0.76
CA SER A 437 4.14 16.20 -2.08
C SER A 437 4.07 14.94 -2.98
N GLY A 438 3.49 13.84 -2.50
CA GLY A 438 3.37 12.60 -3.25
C GLY A 438 2.45 12.73 -4.47
N ASP A 439 2.61 11.79 -5.42
CA ASP A 439 1.78 11.73 -6.61
C ASP A 439 0.30 11.75 -6.27
N ALA A 440 -0.48 12.49 -7.06
CA ALA A 440 -1.91 12.68 -6.92
C ALA A 440 -2.37 13.45 -5.66
N MET A 441 -1.46 13.94 -4.81
CA MET A 441 -1.80 14.77 -3.64
C MET A 441 -1.75 16.28 -3.95
N TYR A 442 -0.92 16.70 -4.88
CA TYR A 442 -0.79 18.10 -5.33
C TYR A 442 -0.58 19.11 -4.19
N GLY A 443 0.14 18.70 -3.15
CA GLY A 443 0.39 19.53 -1.96
C GLY A 443 -0.78 19.62 -0.97
N LYS A 444 -1.92 18.99 -1.27
CA LYS A 444 -3.07 18.94 -0.35
C LYS A 444 -2.84 17.95 0.79
N SER A 445 -3.53 18.18 1.89
CA SER A 445 -3.55 17.22 3.00
C SER A 445 -4.47 16.02 2.70
N PRO A 446 -4.26 14.87 3.36
CA PRO A 446 -5.16 13.72 3.29
C PRO A 446 -6.63 14.07 3.55
N ASN A 447 -6.91 14.91 4.54
CA ASN A 447 -8.25 15.35 4.85
C ASN A 447 -8.85 16.22 3.75
N GLN A 448 -8.04 17.11 3.13
CA GLN A 448 -8.52 17.94 2.01
C GLN A 448 -8.87 17.09 0.79
N VAL A 449 -7.98 16.14 0.40
CA VAL A 449 -8.27 15.26 -0.74
C VAL A 449 -9.50 14.40 -0.47
N TYR A 450 -9.67 13.91 0.77
CA TYR A 450 -10.83 13.11 1.17
C TYR A 450 -12.15 13.92 1.12
N ALA A 451 -12.11 15.20 1.46
CA ALA A 451 -13.28 16.07 1.44
C ALA A 451 -13.62 16.62 0.04
N ASP A 452 -12.59 16.90 -0.77
CA ASP A 452 -12.77 17.56 -2.07
C ASP A 452 -13.30 16.63 -3.16
N GLU A 453 -13.07 15.31 -3.03
CA GLU A 453 -13.49 14.34 -4.04
C GLU A 453 -14.86 13.75 -3.72
N PRO A 454 -15.80 13.77 -4.67
CA PRO A 454 -17.13 13.18 -4.46
C PRO A 454 -17.03 11.65 -4.48
N PHE A 455 -17.62 11.00 -3.49
CA PHE A 455 -17.77 9.54 -3.42
C PHE A 455 -18.98 9.16 -2.55
N THR A 456 -19.43 7.92 -2.69
CA THR A 456 -20.54 7.40 -1.87
C THR A 456 -19.98 6.67 -0.66
N ILE A 457 -20.43 7.05 0.54
CA ILE A 457 -20.08 6.36 1.78
C ILE A 457 -21.03 5.18 1.96
N ARG A 458 -20.49 3.97 1.92
CA ARG A 458 -21.24 2.74 2.23
C ARG A 458 -21.31 2.58 3.76
N ARG A 459 -22.50 2.30 4.28
CA ARG A 459 -22.70 2.05 5.71
C ARG A 459 -23.57 0.81 5.91
N ALA A 460 -23.24 0.04 6.92
CA ALA A 460 -24.12 -0.98 7.46
C ALA A 460 -24.79 -0.47 8.74
N SER A 461 -25.87 -1.11 9.18
CA SER A 461 -26.39 -0.85 10.52
C SER A 461 -25.33 -1.23 11.57
N LYS A 462 -25.40 -0.61 12.75
CA LYS A 462 -24.43 -0.90 13.82
C LYS A 462 -24.44 -2.39 14.19
N GLU A 463 -25.61 -3.01 14.17
CA GLU A 463 -25.81 -4.40 14.50
C GLU A 463 -25.13 -5.31 13.46
N VAL A 464 -25.33 -5.05 12.15
CA VAL A 464 -24.68 -5.81 11.07
C VAL A 464 -23.18 -5.66 11.14
N LEU A 465 -22.69 -4.44 11.37
CA LEU A 465 -21.25 -4.20 11.52
C LEU A 465 -20.68 -4.98 12.71
N TYR A 466 -21.33 -4.85 13.87
CA TYR A 466 -20.91 -5.53 15.09
C TYR A 466 -20.88 -7.05 14.92
N PHE A 467 -21.97 -7.62 14.37
CA PHE A 467 -22.04 -9.05 14.10
C PHE A 467 -20.96 -9.53 13.12
N SER A 468 -20.70 -8.76 12.07
CA SER A 468 -19.67 -9.07 11.07
C SER A 468 -18.25 -9.02 11.62
N LEU A 469 -18.00 -8.19 12.64
CA LEU A 469 -16.71 -8.08 13.31
C LEU A 469 -16.46 -9.19 14.34
N MET A 470 -17.50 -9.95 14.73
CA MET A 470 -17.32 -11.07 15.65
C MET A 470 -16.55 -12.21 15.00
N ARG A 471 -15.60 -12.76 15.75
CA ARG A 471 -14.77 -13.89 15.30
C ARG A 471 -15.45 -15.24 15.52
N VAL A 472 -15.40 -16.09 14.50
CA VAL A 472 -15.82 -17.49 14.57
C VAL A 472 -14.63 -18.37 14.88
N LYS A 473 -14.69 -19.14 15.99
CA LYS A 473 -13.62 -20.09 16.37
C LYS A 473 -14.00 -21.55 16.18
N GLY A 474 -14.94 -21.79 15.28
CA GLY A 474 -15.42 -23.12 14.95
C GLY A 474 -16.34 -23.73 16.00
N GLN A 475 -16.76 -24.95 15.75
CA GLN A 475 -17.70 -25.66 16.60
C GLN A 475 -17.10 -26.04 17.95
N ARG A 476 -17.90 -25.94 19.00
CA ARG A 476 -17.59 -26.35 20.36
C ARG A 476 -18.71 -27.24 20.87
N THR A 477 -18.38 -28.25 21.66
CA THR A 477 -19.38 -29.06 22.34
C THR A 477 -19.75 -28.40 23.65
N VAL A 478 -21.02 -28.18 23.89
CA VAL A 478 -21.51 -27.67 25.18
C VAL A 478 -21.33 -28.77 26.22
N GLN A 479 -20.60 -28.45 27.26
CA GLN A 479 -20.31 -29.36 28.38
C GLN A 479 -21.18 -29.00 29.61
N ARG A 480 -21.17 -29.85 30.64
CA ARG A 480 -21.84 -29.57 31.89
C ARG A 480 -21.49 -28.21 32.51
N ASN A 481 -20.25 -27.79 32.36
CA ASN A 481 -19.71 -26.52 32.86
C ASN A 481 -19.74 -25.40 31.81
N GLY A 482 -20.60 -25.54 30.77
CA GLY A 482 -20.69 -24.58 29.69
C GLY A 482 -19.77 -24.86 28.51
N ILE A 483 -19.25 -23.84 27.90
CA ILE A 483 -18.43 -23.88 26.67
C ILE A 483 -17.00 -23.52 27.04
N THR A 484 -16.02 -24.37 26.67
CA THR A 484 -14.59 -24.06 26.86
C THR A 484 -14.05 -23.38 25.61
N PHE A 485 -13.47 -22.19 25.79
CA PHE A 485 -12.89 -21.40 24.74
C PHE A 485 -11.57 -20.77 25.19
N LYS A 486 -10.47 -20.98 24.44
CA LYS A 486 -9.10 -20.52 24.81
C LYS A 486 -8.68 -20.87 26.26
N GLY A 487 -9.13 -22.02 26.77
CA GLY A 487 -8.85 -22.44 28.15
C GLY A 487 -9.72 -21.80 29.22
N ILE A 488 -10.64 -20.92 28.83
CA ILE A 488 -11.60 -20.23 29.71
C ILE A 488 -12.95 -20.90 29.57
N HIS A 489 -13.72 -20.94 30.65
CA HIS A 489 -15.06 -21.50 30.67
C HIS A 489 -16.11 -20.38 30.60
N PHE A 490 -17.03 -20.52 29.67
CA PHE A 490 -18.18 -19.61 29.49
C PHE A 490 -19.48 -20.34 29.77
N TYR A 491 -20.38 -19.70 30.44
CA TYR A 491 -21.63 -20.31 30.85
C TYR A 491 -22.84 -19.37 30.70
N ASN A 492 -23.96 -19.97 30.39
CA ASN A 492 -25.29 -19.39 30.52
C ASN A 492 -26.25 -20.48 30.97
N ASP A 493 -27.30 -20.14 31.68
CA ASP A 493 -28.26 -21.11 32.13
C ASP A 493 -28.94 -21.91 31.00
N ASN A 494 -28.96 -21.37 29.78
CA ASN A 494 -29.46 -22.05 28.60
C ASN A 494 -28.51 -23.17 28.11
N CYS A 495 -27.27 -23.21 28.56
CA CYS A 495 -26.35 -24.30 28.22
C CYS A 495 -26.91 -25.69 28.55
N ILE A 496 -27.75 -25.78 29.58
CA ILE A 496 -28.35 -27.04 30.01
C ILE A 496 -29.14 -27.71 28.88
N ASN A 497 -29.80 -26.92 28.03
CA ASN A 497 -30.63 -27.41 26.93
C ASN A 497 -29.84 -27.97 25.76
N TYR A 498 -28.53 -27.68 25.71
CA TYR A 498 -27.64 -28.00 24.58
C TYR A 498 -26.47 -28.90 24.99
N ILE A 499 -26.48 -29.47 26.20
CA ILE A 499 -25.39 -30.35 26.67
C ILE A 499 -25.17 -31.49 25.68
N GLY A 500 -23.93 -31.71 25.29
CA GLY A 500 -23.52 -32.71 24.29
C GLY A 500 -23.69 -32.29 22.84
N GLN A 501 -24.38 -31.19 22.55
CA GLN A 501 -24.55 -30.67 21.20
C GLN A 501 -23.35 -29.82 20.76
N LYS A 502 -23.12 -29.80 19.46
CA LYS A 502 -22.13 -28.89 18.84
C LYS A 502 -22.78 -27.53 18.57
N VAL A 503 -22.09 -26.47 18.97
CA VAL A 503 -22.52 -25.08 18.78
C VAL A 503 -21.36 -24.28 18.15
N THR A 504 -21.68 -23.24 17.40
CA THR A 504 -20.72 -22.28 16.89
C THR A 504 -20.57 -21.14 17.89
N ALA A 505 -19.33 -20.89 18.34
CA ALA A 505 -19.04 -19.80 19.27
C ALA A 505 -18.41 -18.62 18.52
N ARG A 506 -19.03 -17.45 18.65
CA ARG A 506 -18.48 -16.18 18.16
C ARG A 506 -18.11 -15.29 19.34
N TYR A 507 -17.04 -14.52 19.20
CA TYR A 507 -16.60 -13.57 20.23
C TYR A 507 -16.21 -12.24 19.59
N ASP A 508 -16.42 -11.18 20.35
CA ASP A 508 -15.92 -9.85 20.00
C ASP A 508 -14.46 -9.74 20.49
N PRO A 509 -13.48 -9.49 19.61
CA PRO A 509 -12.09 -9.28 20.03
C PRO A 509 -11.89 -8.13 21.01
N ILE A 510 -12.80 -7.15 21.00
CA ILE A 510 -12.79 -6.01 21.94
C ILE A 510 -13.36 -6.41 23.30
N LYS A 511 -14.28 -7.39 23.32
CA LYS A 511 -15.03 -7.85 24.51
C LYS A 511 -14.92 -9.38 24.66
N PRO A 512 -13.72 -9.90 24.92
CA PRO A 512 -13.45 -11.34 24.89
C PRO A 512 -14.12 -12.12 26.03
N GLU A 513 -14.71 -11.43 27.02
CA GLU A 513 -15.41 -12.02 28.18
C GLU A 513 -16.79 -12.57 27.83
N ILE A 514 -17.26 -12.33 26.63
CA ILE A 514 -18.59 -12.71 26.16
C ILE A 514 -18.47 -13.61 24.92
N LEU A 515 -19.23 -14.73 24.94
CA LEU A 515 -19.42 -15.57 23.76
C LEU A 515 -20.88 -15.50 23.30
N TYR A 516 -21.04 -15.26 22.01
CA TYR A 516 -22.32 -15.40 21.31
C TYR A 516 -22.39 -16.81 20.74
N VAL A 517 -23.41 -17.55 21.15
CA VAL A 517 -23.56 -18.98 20.86
C VAL A 517 -24.66 -19.19 19.83
N PHE A 518 -24.30 -19.90 18.76
CA PHE A 518 -25.19 -20.23 17.64
C PHE A 518 -25.29 -21.75 17.46
N ASP A 519 -26.38 -22.22 16.88
CA ASP A 519 -26.49 -23.61 16.45
C ASP A 519 -25.61 -23.90 15.20
N THR A 520 -25.66 -25.12 14.69
CA THR A 520 -24.91 -25.51 13.48
C THR A 520 -25.47 -24.87 12.20
N ASN A 521 -26.66 -24.29 12.24
CA ASN A 521 -27.34 -23.59 11.15
C ASN A 521 -27.18 -22.06 11.27
N GLU A 522 -26.30 -21.59 12.15
CA GLU A 522 -26.02 -20.16 12.40
C GLU A 522 -27.23 -19.41 13.04
N ASN A 523 -28.19 -20.09 13.66
CA ASN A 523 -29.20 -19.42 14.43
C ASN A 523 -28.69 -19.11 15.83
N PHE A 524 -28.93 -17.88 16.28
CA PHE A 524 -28.55 -17.43 17.61
C PHE A 524 -29.30 -18.20 18.70
N LEU A 525 -28.55 -18.68 19.70
CA LEU A 525 -29.11 -19.45 20.84
C LEU A 525 -29.08 -18.63 22.11
N PHE A 526 -27.92 -18.16 22.56
CA PHE A 526 -27.74 -17.39 23.79
C PHE A 526 -26.37 -16.75 23.88
N ILE A 527 -26.23 -15.85 24.84
CA ILE A 527 -24.95 -15.25 25.22
C ILE A 527 -24.38 -15.98 26.42
N ALA A 528 -23.12 -16.42 26.37
CA ALA A 528 -22.41 -17.04 27.48
C ALA A 528 -21.32 -16.10 28.02
N GLU A 529 -21.24 -15.99 29.35
CA GLU A 529 -20.28 -15.15 30.05
C GLU A 529 -19.13 -15.97 30.64
N GLU A 530 -17.95 -15.37 30.76
CA GLU A 530 -16.79 -16.00 31.39
C GLU A 530 -17.09 -16.36 32.85
N ILE A 531 -16.78 -17.59 33.22
CA ILE A 531 -16.82 -18.06 34.62
C ILE A 531 -15.37 -18.07 35.15
N GLN A 532 -15.14 -17.29 36.20
CA GLN A 532 -13.88 -17.40 36.92
C GLN A 532 -13.87 -18.65 37.81
N LYS A 533 -12.74 -19.38 37.83
CA LYS A 533 -12.54 -20.45 38.82
C LYS A 533 -12.54 -19.86 40.21
N GLN A 534 -13.43 -20.36 41.03
CA GLN A 534 -13.51 -19.96 42.43
C GLN A 534 -12.41 -20.67 43.22
N GLY A 535 -11.90 -20.01 44.28
CA GLY A 535 -10.97 -20.62 45.20
C GLY A 535 -11.64 -21.79 45.93
N TRP A 536 -10.83 -22.67 46.51
CA TRP A 536 -11.34 -23.77 47.33
C TRP A 536 -12.12 -23.28 48.59
N ASP A 537 -11.85 -22.04 48.97
CA ASP A 537 -12.42 -21.32 50.11
C ASP A 537 -13.60 -20.45 49.62
N LEU A 538 -14.74 -21.10 49.37
CA LEU A 538 -15.97 -20.44 48.93
C LEU A 538 -16.54 -19.56 50.05
N SER A 539 -16.73 -18.27 49.78
CA SER A 539 -17.49 -17.40 50.64
C SER A 539 -18.97 -17.88 50.73
N SER A 540 -19.64 -17.57 51.83
CA SER A 540 -21.06 -17.89 52.00
C SER A 540 -21.95 -17.32 50.88
N GLU A 541 -21.58 -16.19 50.31
CA GLU A 541 -22.26 -15.55 49.18
C GLU A 541 -22.07 -16.30 47.88
N ASP A 542 -20.84 -16.77 47.59
CA ASP A 542 -20.55 -17.53 46.40
C ASP A 542 -21.22 -18.88 46.40
N TYR A 543 -21.33 -19.51 47.57
CA TYR A 543 -22.09 -20.75 47.74
C TYR A 543 -23.59 -20.54 47.51
N GLN A 544 -24.16 -19.43 47.97
CA GLN A 544 -25.56 -19.09 47.72
C GLN A 544 -25.82 -18.84 46.24
N ARG A 545 -24.95 -18.12 45.54
CA ARG A 545 -25.05 -17.89 44.07
C ARG A 545 -25.00 -19.20 43.30
N GLU A 546 -24.10 -20.10 43.67
CA GLU A 546 -23.98 -21.41 43.02
C GLU A 546 -25.25 -22.26 43.23
N ASN A 547 -25.79 -22.28 44.44
CA ASN A 547 -27.05 -22.97 44.75
C ASN A 547 -28.23 -22.34 44.01
N GLN A 548 -28.26 -21.04 43.88
CA GLN A 548 -29.29 -20.34 43.12
C GLN A 548 -29.23 -20.70 41.62
N ARG A 549 -28.02 -20.74 41.00
CA ARG A 549 -27.82 -21.21 39.64
C ARG A 549 -28.32 -22.66 39.47
N LYS A 550 -27.98 -23.56 40.39
CA LYS A 550 -28.45 -24.96 40.36
C LYS A 550 -29.99 -25.04 40.43
N LYS A 551 -30.65 -24.20 41.26
CA LYS A 551 -32.11 -24.13 41.33
C LYS A 551 -32.71 -23.64 40.02
N ILE A 552 -32.18 -22.58 39.43
CA ILE A 552 -32.63 -22.02 38.14
C ILE A 552 -32.48 -23.06 37.02
N ALA A 553 -31.32 -23.71 36.92
CA ALA A 553 -31.07 -24.75 35.94
C ALA A 553 -32.04 -25.93 36.06
N LYS A 554 -32.30 -26.37 37.32
CA LYS A 554 -33.25 -27.44 37.60
C LYS A 554 -34.70 -27.05 37.24
N GLN A 555 -35.08 -25.80 37.53
CA GLN A 555 -36.41 -25.28 37.20
C GLN A 555 -36.61 -25.16 35.67
N LYS A 556 -35.61 -24.70 34.95
CA LYS A 556 -35.64 -24.62 33.48
C LYS A 556 -35.79 -26.00 32.83
N ALA A 557 -35.01 -26.98 33.30
CA ALA A 557 -35.14 -28.36 32.83
C ALA A 557 -36.53 -28.96 33.10
N LEU A 558 -37.08 -28.66 34.26
CA LEU A 558 -38.45 -29.09 34.63
C LEU A 558 -39.49 -28.40 33.75
N ASN A 559 -39.35 -27.10 33.50
CA ASN A 559 -40.26 -26.34 32.66
C ASN A 559 -40.22 -26.81 31.18
N ALA A 560 -39.02 -27.11 30.65
CA ALA A 560 -38.89 -27.68 29.32
C ALA A 560 -39.56 -29.05 29.19
N TYR A 561 -39.38 -29.90 30.21
CA TYR A 561 -40.04 -31.22 30.26
C TYR A 561 -41.59 -31.10 30.33
N THR A 562 -42.12 -30.20 31.16
CA THR A 562 -43.55 -29.95 31.28
C THR A 562 -44.13 -29.29 30.04
N ALA A 563 -43.43 -28.35 29.41
CA ALA A 563 -43.84 -27.72 28.16
C ALA A 563 -43.92 -28.75 27.01
N ASP A 564 -42.93 -29.63 26.87
CA ASP A 564 -42.92 -30.67 25.84
C ASP A 564 -44.08 -31.68 26.02
N ASN A 565 -44.45 -32.01 27.28
CA ASN A 565 -45.61 -32.85 27.57
C ASN A 565 -46.97 -32.17 27.35
N VAL A 566 -47.06 -30.85 27.52
CA VAL A 566 -48.25 -30.05 27.21
C VAL A 566 -48.46 -29.87 25.71
N ILE A 567 -47.37 -29.66 24.94
CA ILE A 567 -47.42 -29.50 23.48
C ILE A 567 -47.90 -30.77 22.79
N ARG A 568 -47.62 -31.96 23.35
CA ARG A 568 -48.13 -33.25 22.83
C ARG A 568 -49.63 -33.45 22.98
N SER A 569 -50.32 -32.66 23.82
CA SER A 569 -51.73 -32.82 24.13
C SER A 569 -52.68 -31.75 23.56
N THR A 570 -52.20 -30.61 23.11
CA THR A 570 -53.05 -29.51 22.59
C THR A 570 -52.32 -28.67 21.56
N GLU A 571 -53.04 -28.30 20.49
CA GLU A 571 -52.54 -27.34 19.47
C GLU A 571 -52.21 -25.99 20.16
N SER A 572 -50.95 -25.61 20.13
CA SER A 572 -50.43 -24.46 20.90
C SER A 572 -51.08 -23.15 20.46
N ILE A 573 -51.36 -22.27 21.43
CA ILE A 573 -51.79 -20.88 21.19
C ILE A 573 -50.77 -20.15 20.32
N GLY A 574 -49.47 -20.50 20.42
CA GLY A 574 -48.40 -19.94 19.61
C GLY A 574 -48.58 -20.24 18.11
N ASP A 575 -49.02 -21.42 17.74
CA ASP A 575 -49.26 -21.79 16.34
C ASP A 575 -50.47 -21.07 15.74
N ARG A 576 -51.48 -20.79 16.56
CA ARG A 576 -52.63 -19.94 16.17
C ARG A 576 -52.21 -18.49 15.95
N LEU A 577 -51.38 -17.94 16.83
CA LEU A 577 -50.87 -16.57 16.71
C LEU A 577 -49.90 -16.43 15.51
N LYS A 578 -49.13 -17.46 15.21
CA LYS A 578 -48.26 -17.48 14.07
C LYS A 578 -49.03 -17.51 12.74
N ARG A 579 -50.05 -18.34 12.63
CA ARG A 579 -50.99 -18.33 11.48
C ARG A 579 -51.76 -17.01 11.34
N GLN A 580 -52.11 -16.36 12.45
CA GLN A 580 -52.69 -15.02 12.40
C GLN A 580 -51.72 -13.94 11.97
N ALA A 581 -50.47 -13.99 12.42
CA ALA A 581 -49.41 -13.04 12.00
C ALA A 581 -49.03 -13.19 10.53
N GLU A 582 -49.00 -14.41 10.02
CA GLU A 582 -48.73 -14.73 8.61
C GLU A 582 -49.86 -14.28 7.66
N SER A 583 -51.09 -14.06 8.19
CA SER A 583 -52.23 -13.56 7.41
C SER A 583 -52.33 -12.04 7.32
N ILE A 584 -51.46 -11.30 8.02
CA ILE A 584 -51.44 -9.84 8.02
C ILE A 584 -50.46 -9.35 6.98
N ASP A 585 -50.97 -8.71 5.93
CA ASP A 585 -50.16 -8.10 4.87
C ASP A 585 -49.30 -6.97 5.44
N PRO A 586 -47.96 -7.05 5.33
CA PRO A 586 -47.11 -6.03 5.94
C PRO A 586 -47.25 -4.70 5.19
N ALA A 587 -47.80 -3.71 5.86
CA ALA A 587 -47.96 -2.36 5.36
C ALA A 587 -46.63 -1.79 4.83
N THR A 588 -46.66 -1.27 3.63
CA THR A 588 -45.55 -0.63 2.90
C THR A 588 -44.97 0.52 3.72
N ILE A 589 -43.81 0.30 4.31
CA ILE A 589 -43.03 1.39 4.92
C ILE A 589 -42.27 2.09 3.82
N ALA A 590 -42.52 3.40 3.69
CA ALA A 590 -41.80 4.25 2.73
C ALA A 590 -40.29 4.21 2.99
N LYS A 591 -39.54 3.81 1.98
CA LYS A 591 -38.07 3.76 2.03
C LYS A 591 -37.46 5.15 1.93
N PRO A 592 -36.57 5.57 2.82
CA PRO A 592 -35.79 6.78 2.62
C PRO A 592 -34.86 6.62 1.41
N LYS A 593 -34.81 7.62 0.55
CA LYS A 593 -33.92 7.65 -0.62
C LYS A 593 -32.48 7.86 -0.18
N THR A 594 -31.57 7.08 -0.77
CA THR A 594 -30.11 7.26 -0.82
C THR A 594 -29.24 6.83 0.38
N ILE A 595 -29.50 5.65 0.95
CA ILE A 595 -28.47 4.92 1.72
C ILE A 595 -28.40 3.52 1.15
N GLU A 596 -27.26 3.13 0.58
CA GLU A 596 -27.03 1.73 0.21
C GLU A 596 -26.70 0.96 1.49
N VAL A 597 -27.65 0.18 1.97
CA VAL A 597 -27.48 -0.64 3.16
C VAL A 597 -26.98 -2.00 2.72
N VAL A 598 -25.77 -2.35 3.13
CA VAL A 598 -25.26 -3.71 2.97
C VAL A 598 -26.10 -4.64 3.84
N ARG A 599 -26.83 -5.54 3.22
CA ARG A 599 -27.71 -6.51 3.90
C ARG A 599 -27.14 -7.91 3.76
N ASN A 600 -27.16 -8.62 4.85
CA ASN A 600 -26.94 -10.05 4.88
C ASN A 600 -28.13 -10.69 5.64
N GLU A 601 -28.99 -11.40 4.92
CA GLU A 601 -30.25 -11.91 5.45
C GLU A 601 -30.07 -12.82 6.66
N THR A 602 -29.03 -13.67 6.64
CA THR A 602 -28.73 -14.58 7.76
C THR A 602 -28.29 -13.82 9.00
N ILE A 603 -27.53 -12.74 8.83
CA ILE A 603 -27.09 -11.87 9.93
C ILE A 603 -28.28 -11.07 10.46
N GLU A 604 -29.11 -10.51 9.59
CA GLU A 604 -30.28 -9.75 9.99
C GLU A 604 -31.28 -10.58 10.77
N GLU A 605 -31.49 -11.86 10.40
CA GLU A 605 -32.33 -12.77 11.18
C GLU A 605 -31.76 -13.04 12.58
N ASN A 606 -30.47 -13.22 12.70
CA ASN A 606 -29.83 -13.44 13.99
C ASN A 606 -29.83 -12.18 14.86
N ILE A 607 -29.63 -11.00 14.24
CA ILE A 607 -29.67 -9.71 14.94
C ILE A 607 -31.09 -9.42 15.51
N LYS A 608 -32.16 -9.77 14.80
CA LYS A 608 -33.51 -9.66 15.33
C LYS A 608 -33.72 -10.43 16.63
N ARG A 609 -32.91 -11.46 16.90
CA ARG A 609 -32.92 -12.27 18.12
C ARG A 609 -31.97 -11.74 19.21
N ILE A 610 -31.04 -10.85 18.86
CA ILE A 610 -30.10 -10.23 19.79
C ILE A 610 -30.46 -8.76 19.91
N SER A 611 -31.10 -8.37 20.99
CA SER A 611 -31.29 -6.95 21.29
C SER A 611 -29.95 -6.31 21.65
N MET A 612 -29.58 -5.20 20.98
CA MET A 612 -28.37 -4.45 21.32
C MET A 612 -28.40 -3.95 22.78
N THR A 613 -29.58 -3.63 23.30
CA THR A 613 -29.78 -3.28 24.72
C THR A 613 -29.40 -4.42 25.64
N ASP A 614 -29.66 -5.67 25.26
CA ASP A 614 -29.27 -6.83 26.05
C ASP A 614 -27.77 -7.08 25.99
N VAL A 615 -27.15 -6.82 24.84
CA VAL A 615 -25.69 -6.88 24.67
C VAL A 615 -24.97 -5.81 25.51
N GLU A 616 -25.46 -4.57 25.48
CA GLU A 616 -24.89 -3.46 26.23
C GLU A 616 -25.09 -3.68 27.76
N ARG A 617 -26.27 -4.11 28.18
CA ARG A 617 -26.56 -4.40 29.57
C ARG A 617 -25.69 -5.54 30.11
N ASN A 618 -25.55 -6.64 29.35
CA ASN A 618 -24.71 -7.76 29.77
C ASN A 618 -23.23 -7.32 29.85
N TYR A 619 -22.77 -6.46 28.95
CA TYR A 619 -21.43 -5.94 28.99
C TYR A 619 -21.18 -5.01 30.19
N GLU A 620 -22.07 -4.10 30.48
CA GLU A 620 -22.01 -3.24 31.67
C GLU A 620 -22.02 -4.06 32.95
N ASP A 621 -22.85 -5.10 33.03
CA ASP A 621 -22.89 -6.03 34.17
C ASP A 621 -21.58 -6.80 34.32
N VAL A 622 -20.94 -7.25 33.22
CA VAL A 622 -19.63 -7.92 33.24
C VAL A 622 -18.54 -6.96 33.67
N LEU A 623 -18.54 -5.72 33.15
CA LEU A 623 -17.58 -4.68 33.55
C LEU A 623 -17.72 -4.34 35.03
N MET A 624 -18.95 -4.18 35.53
CA MET A 624 -19.22 -3.88 36.95
C MET A 624 -18.77 -5.03 37.84
N ARG A 625 -19.04 -6.29 37.46
CA ARG A 625 -18.56 -7.48 38.20
C ARG A 625 -17.05 -7.60 38.20
N ASN A 626 -16.39 -7.33 37.05
CA ASN A 626 -14.93 -7.36 36.95
C ASN A 626 -14.26 -6.20 37.67
N ALA A 627 -14.86 -5.00 37.66
CA ALA A 627 -14.42 -3.87 38.49
C ALA A 627 -14.54 -4.10 39.98
N ALA A 628 -15.62 -4.75 40.41
CA ALA A 628 -15.80 -5.15 41.80
C ALA A 628 -14.80 -6.23 42.26
N ARG A 629 -14.34 -7.10 41.35
CA ARG A 629 -13.35 -8.17 41.63
C ARG A 629 -11.90 -7.70 41.59
N LYS A 630 -11.57 -6.70 40.80
CA LYS A 630 -10.22 -6.06 40.76
C LYS A 630 -10.15 -4.93 41.78
N LYS A 631 -10.04 -5.28 43.08
CA LYS A 631 -9.52 -4.36 44.09
C LYS A 631 -8.08 -3.98 43.74
N GLY A 632 -7.88 -2.98 42.90
CA GLY A 632 -6.54 -2.56 42.48
C GLY A 632 -6.49 -1.56 41.35
N ILE A 633 -7.56 -1.32 40.61
CA ILE A 633 -7.57 -0.25 39.58
C ILE A 633 -7.89 1.07 40.31
N SER A 634 -6.89 1.96 40.37
CA SER A 634 -7.03 3.29 40.97
C SER A 634 -8.20 4.05 40.33
N SER A 635 -8.95 4.77 41.14
CA SER A 635 -10.03 5.66 40.71
C SER A 635 -9.57 6.69 39.65
N LYS A 636 -8.29 7.02 39.60
CA LYS A 636 -7.68 7.84 38.56
C LYS A 636 -7.63 7.16 37.20
N GLN A 637 -7.35 5.86 37.13
CA GLN A 637 -7.32 5.11 35.86
C GLN A 637 -8.71 4.94 35.27
N LYS A 638 -9.71 4.75 36.12
CA LYS A 638 -11.11 4.72 35.70
C LYS A 638 -11.58 6.07 35.16
N ALA A 639 -11.24 7.17 35.86
CA ALA A 639 -11.56 8.52 35.42
C ALA A 639 -10.85 8.90 34.12
N LEU A 640 -9.66 8.37 33.86
CA LEU A 640 -8.89 8.62 32.62
C LEU A 640 -9.55 7.87 31.43
N ALA A 641 -9.95 6.62 31.62
CA ALA A 641 -10.67 5.82 30.61
C ALA A 641 -12.04 6.42 30.26
N ASP A 642 -12.78 6.88 31.29
CA ASP A 642 -14.09 7.52 31.11
C ASP A 642 -13.95 8.89 30.41
N LYS A 643 -12.91 9.65 30.75
CA LYS A 643 -12.59 10.93 30.10
C LYS A 643 -12.14 10.76 28.66
N PHE A 644 -11.42 9.67 28.35
CA PHE A 644 -11.03 9.30 26.99
C PHE A 644 -12.25 8.89 26.15
N LYS A 645 -13.14 8.05 26.72
CA LYS A 645 -14.41 7.65 26.10
C LYS A 645 -15.33 8.87 25.82
N GLN A 646 -15.40 9.80 26.77
CA GLN A 646 -16.18 11.04 26.66
C GLN A 646 -15.60 12.00 25.61
N ASN A 647 -14.27 12.14 25.55
CA ASN A 647 -13.58 12.95 24.54
C ASN A 647 -13.72 12.37 23.13
N MET A 648 -13.67 11.05 22.98
CA MET A 648 -13.92 10.38 21.69
C MET A 648 -15.37 10.59 21.23
N LEU A 649 -16.35 10.45 22.12
CA LEU A 649 -17.78 10.72 21.86
C LEU A 649 -18.04 12.19 21.51
N ASN A 650 -17.48 13.11 22.26
CA ASN A 650 -17.65 14.55 22.03
C ASN A 650 -16.99 14.99 20.70
N ARG A 651 -15.84 14.43 20.33
CA ARG A 651 -15.17 14.69 19.05
C ARG A 651 -15.94 14.12 17.86
N ALA A 652 -16.48 12.90 17.99
CA ALA A 652 -17.37 12.31 16.99
C ALA A 652 -18.62 13.18 16.75
N MET A 653 -19.20 13.76 17.84
CA MET A 653 -20.34 14.67 17.74
C MET A 653 -19.98 16.04 17.15
N THR A 654 -18.76 16.53 17.38
CA THR A 654 -18.30 17.83 16.81
C THR A 654 -18.00 17.70 15.31
N THR A 655 -17.44 16.55 14.89
CA THR A 655 -17.20 16.27 13.47
C THR A 655 -18.49 16.03 12.69
N ALA A 656 -19.52 15.45 13.35
CA ALA A 656 -20.84 15.26 12.75
C ALA A 656 -21.68 16.54 12.65
N LYS A 657 -21.32 17.61 13.37
CA LYS A 657 -21.98 18.93 13.28
C LYS A 657 -21.37 19.84 12.19
N HIS A 658 -20.22 19.48 11.64
CA HIS A 658 -19.53 20.23 10.58
C HIS A 658 -19.41 19.45 9.27
N ALA A 659 -20.14 18.31 9.10
CA ALA A 659 -20.27 17.55 7.85
C ALA A 659 -21.63 17.83 7.19
#